data_97399f65edc28057abedd231535a1c21
#
_entry.id   97399f65edc28057abedd231535a1c21
#
_cell.length_a   1.000
_cell.length_b   1.000
_cell.length_c   1.000
_cell.angle_alpha   90.00
_cell.angle_beta   90.00
_cell.angle_gamma   90.00
#
_symmetry.space_group_name_H-M   'P 1'
#
loop_
_entity.id
_entity.type
_entity.pdbx_description
1 polymer ?
#
loop_
_entity_poly.entity_id
_entity_poly.type
_entity_poly.pdbx_seq_one_letter_code
_entity_poly.pdbx_strand_id
1 'polypeptide(L)'
;MANKKSTKNSNDNEKTKRVDVVKEKDINKKNKNKKKKGKHPKLMLALKILLGLFIIGVIIVAGIFAGVIFGLFGNDFDINELTIENRNSVVVDQNGNTIVTLNGEENREVISLQEMGEWIPVAFVSIEDERFYSHNGVDIIRTAGATIQYILRGGKSSYGGSTITQQLIKNATKENERDWTRKVKEIVRAYQVERVMSKDQILESYLNIIPLGGGGKNIHGVQVASKYYFDKKPAELSIAEAAYLAGINNAPNTYNPFKENPNTEKINERTKIVINKMKELGKLTDEQYNQAIAEVDAGLNFKEGTVSSGTNFDWHTESAINQIIDQMVEEKGLDKDTAKARLYGGGYTIYTTQDTSIQNIVQEEFNKTTYIAKGRQKDENGNLKHEQTQAGMVIIDQYTGYVVACAGGLGEKTVAFGTNRATEGVIAQPGSAIKPLATIAPGLQEGIITAASVFDDTPKSYGSYTPHNSYSGYKGLLNIRQMITLSANLPEVKLLQKLTPKTSIEYMTRMGLDMENQTEALSLVLGGTDRMQSPLDMAAAYAMIANGGEYIEPTFYTKVVDSNNNVIVEANQRRERILSEQNAYILQTILKGPVEGSGGTAGSAKISGMDVGAKTGSTNDYADRWLCGFTPYYTAATVFGYDGTDEGIHYTGKVSGNVALKIWSPIMKAVHKDLESKSFTKPSGIVTATVCKDSGLLANELCSQDQRGSRAYSEIFVKGTVPTKTCSTHVKLKICKDTGKIATEYCTNVEEKVFITRPNSDTDTSWKSAADAQYMAPTENCDKHTKPADTEKPVVTLNGEANITVKLNEKYTDKGAKATDNVDGDLTSKIKVEVKKDGKVVSKVDTSKEGTYIITYSVTDTAGNVGTKTRTIKVVKSTNSNNNDDDDKNSNSNTINNGNTNTGGSGNSNNNKNNVSTNPTSRTTNNSNNKNSNNKQ
;
A
#
# COMPACT_ATOMS: atom_id res chain seq x y z
N MET A 1 -29.01 1.07 31.22
CA MET A 1 -29.52 1.28 32.57
C MET A 1 -29.48 2.76 32.84
N ALA A 2 -30.59 3.43 32.71
CA ALA A 2 -31.47 3.90 33.74
C ALA A 2 -30.81 5.02 34.57
N ASN A 3 -31.31 6.15 34.81
CA ASN A 3 -32.63 6.76 34.78
C ASN A 3 -32.45 8.21 35.21
N LYS A 4 -33.14 9.09 34.57
CA LYS A 4 -34.37 9.83 34.95
C LYS A 4 -34.16 11.15 35.64
N LYS A 5 -34.66 12.15 35.00
CA LYS A 5 -35.89 12.97 35.28
C LYS A 5 -35.64 14.16 36.21
N SER A 6 -36.23 15.27 36.10
CA SER A 6 -37.42 15.83 35.43
C SER A 6 -37.52 17.32 35.70
N THR A 7 -37.95 18.10 34.77
CA THR A 7 -39.16 18.94 34.74
C THR A 7 -39.28 20.03 35.81
N LYS A 8 -39.71 21.19 35.55
CA LYS A 8 -40.78 21.78 34.78
C LYS A 8 -40.87 23.27 35.06
N ASN A 9 -41.17 24.08 34.05
CA ASN A 9 -42.25 25.04 33.89
C ASN A 9 -42.36 26.18 34.92
N SER A 10 -42.74 27.33 34.62
CA SER A 10 -43.48 27.94 33.48
C SER A 10 -43.79 29.37 33.78
N ASN A 11 -43.98 30.15 32.76
CA ASN A 11 -45.01 31.18 32.56
C ASN A 11 -44.91 32.53 33.23
N ASP A 12 -44.77 33.47 32.37
CA ASP A 12 -45.78 34.46 31.92
C ASP A 12 -46.04 35.67 32.83
N ASN A 13 -45.81 36.82 32.39
CA ASN A 13 -46.79 37.77 31.89
C ASN A 13 -46.24 39.21 31.85
N GLU A 14 -46.38 39.71 30.67
CA GLU A 14 -46.63 41.12 30.32
C GLU A 14 -47.31 41.93 31.43
N LYS A 15 -46.85 43.18 31.54
CA LYS A 15 -47.77 44.33 31.33
C LYS A 15 -47.06 45.66 31.23
N THR A 16 -47.17 46.24 30.10
CA THR A 16 -47.24 47.67 29.77
C THR A 16 -47.94 48.55 30.79
N LYS A 17 -47.45 49.78 30.96
CA LYS A 17 -48.15 51.10 30.87
C LYS A 17 -47.21 52.19 31.30
N ARG A 18 -46.86 53.12 30.36
CA ARG A 18 -47.43 54.47 30.10
C ARG A 18 -47.29 55.46 31.26
N VAL A 19 -46.37 56.40 30.98
CA VAL A 19 -46.62 57.87 30.77
C VAL A 19 -47.48 58.53 31.85
N ASP A 20 -46.91 59.50 32.51
CA ASP A 20 -47.44 60.89 32.44
C ASP A 20 -46.46 61.91 32.95
N VAL A 21 -46.38 62.97 32.18
CA VAL A 21 -45.90 64.33 32.33
C VAL A 21 -46.75 65.00 33.39
N VAL A 22 -46.23 65.98 34.13
CA VAL A 22 -46.80 67.34 34.36
C VAL A 22 -46.00 68.11 35.41
N LYS A 23 -45.34 69.09 34.91
CA LYS A 23 -45.37 70.53 35.25
C LYS A 23 -44.92 71.04 36.64
N GLU A 24 -43.90 71.88 36.51
CA GLU A 24 -43.81 73.32 36.98
C GLU A 24 -44.86 73.87 37.98
N LYS A 25 -44.40 74.50 39.01
CA LYS A 25 -44.59 75.90 39.38
C LYS A 25 -44.05 76.10 40.81
N ASP A 26 -43.18 76.96 40.89
CA ASP A 26 -43.12 78.34 41.19
C ASP A 26 -43.23 78.73 42.68
N ILE A 27 -42.20 79.54 43.03
CA ILE A 27 -42.21 80.88 43.63
C ILE A 27 -42.17 81.03 45.17
N ASN A 28 -41.05 81.53 45.57
CA ASN A 28 -40.93 82.77 46.40
C ASN A 28 -40.76 82.62 47.89
N LYS A 29 -39.64 83.27 48.28
CA LYS A 29 -39.36 84.29 49.24
C LYS A 29 -39.60 84.03 50.76
N LYS A 30 -38.60 84.06 51.45
CA LYS A 30 -38.03 85.24 52.18
C LYS A 30 -37.11 84.86 53.30
N ASN A 31 -35.93 85.43 53.26
CA ASN A 31 -35.22 86.22 54.25
C ASN A 31 -35.24 85.79 55.73
N LYS A 32 -34.06 85.67 56.13
CA LYS A 32 -33.42 86.35 57.32
C LYS A 32 -32.99 85.45 58.47
N ASN A 33 -31.75 85.61 58.63
CA ASN A 33 -30.99 85.83 59.88
C ASN A 33 -30.19 84.67 60.42
N LYS A 34 -28.87 84.86 60.23
CA LYS A 34 -27.80 84.75 61.25
C LYS A 34 -28.09 83.92 62.51
N LYS A 35 -27.28 82.82 62.63
CA LYS A 35 -26.40 82.77 63.81
C LYS A 35 -25.26 81.80 63.57
N LYS A 36 -24.11 82.20 63.88
CA LYS A 36 -22.85 81.54 64.04
C LYS A 36 -22.90 80.30 64.93
N LYS A 37 -21.97 79.39 64.64
CA LYS A 37 -21.25 78.46 65.53
C LYS A 37 -21.75 76.97 65.48
N GLY A 38 -20.76 76.18 65.03
CA GLY A 38 -20.63 74.76 65.35
C GLY A 38 -19.54 74.07 64.49
N LYS A 39 -18.31 74.38 64.81
CA LYS A 39 -17.19 73.54 64.39
C LYS A 39 -17.43 72.22 65.06
N HIS A 40 -17.82 71.23 64.27
CA HIS A 40 -17.84 69.80 64.70
C HIS A 40 -16.40 69.24 64.65
N PRO A 41 -15.63 69.25 65.74
CA PRO A 41 -14.24 68.81 65.74
C PRO A 41 -14.10 67.35 65.43
N LYS A 42 -15.18 66.53 65.73
CA LYS A 42 -15.25 65.11 65.42
C LYS A 42 -15.40 64.84 63.89
N LEU A 43 -16.10 65.72 63.14
CA LEU A 43 -16.23 65.58 61.67
C LEU A 43 -14.93 65.94 60.96
N MET A 44 -14.24 67.04 61.43
CA MET A 44 -12.94 67.35 60.91
C MET A 44 -11.84 66.33 61.25
N LEU A 45 -11.93 65.67 62.42
CA LEU A 45 -11.05 64.56 62.79
C LEU A 45 -11.35 63.36 61.94
N ALA A 46 -12.61 63.03 61.73
CA ALA A 46 -13.04 61.95 60.83
C ALA A 46 -12.60 62.15 59.35
N LEU A 47 -12.72 63.42 58.85
CA LEU A 47 -12.25 63.78 57.51
C LEU A 47 -10.69 63.69 57.39
N LYS A 48 -9.97 64.05 58.45
CA LYS A 48 -8.52 63.93 58.50
C LYS A 48 -8.07 62.52 58.60
N ILE A 49 -8.79 61.68 59.33
CA ILE A 49 -8.56 60.19 59.41
C ILE A 49 -8.87 59.57 58.08
N LEU A 50 -9.99 59.88 57.44
CA LEU A 50 -10.33 59.47 56.12
C LEU A 50 -9.30 59.88 55.05
N LEU A 51 -8.84 61.16 55.13
CA LEU A 51 -7.82 61.64 54.25
C LEU A 51 -6.46 60.92 54.53
N GLY A 52 -6.15 60.70 55.78
CA GLY A 52 -4.94 59.91 56.17
C GLY A 52 -4.97 58.48 55.66
N LEU A 53 -6.13 57.80 55.82
CA LEU A 53 -6.36 56.41 55.29
C LEU A 53 -6.32 56.38 53.75
N PHE A 54 -6.83 57.45 53.09
CA PHE A 54 -6.76 57.59 51.65
C PHE A 54 -5.30 57.77 51.18
N ILE A 55 -4.51 58.65 51.88
CA ILE A 55 -3.09 58.84 51.59
C ILE A 55 -2.30 57.58 51.86
N ILE A 56 -2.55 56.86 52.94
CA ILE A 56 -1.93 55.55 53.22
C ILE A 56 -2.33 54.53 52.13
N GLY A 57 -3.61 54.46 51.74
CA GLY A 57 -4.08 53.66 50.64
C GLY A 57 -3.36 53.98 49.33
N VAL A 58 -3.18 55.24 48.99
CA VAL A 58 -2.43 55.68 47.79
C VAL A 58 -0.93 55.27 47.88
N ILE A 59 -0.32 55.41 49.09
CA ILE A 59 1.10 55.03 49.30
C ILE A 59 1.25 53.49 49.16
N ILE A 60 0.33 52.73 49.70
CA ILE A 60 0.34 51.25 49.58
C ILE A 60 0.15 50.86 48.10
N VAL A 61 -0.80 51.44 47.40
CA VAL A 61 -0.99 51.22 45.96
C VAL A 61 0.24 51.66 45.17
N ALA A 62 0.83 52.81 45.49
CA ALA A 62 2.07 53.26 44.85
C ALA A 62 3.26 52.36 45.18
N GLY A 63 3.33 51.83 46.41
CA GLY A 63 4.36 50.86 46.82
C GLY A 63 4.23 49.52 46.11
N ILE A 64 3.00 48.99 45.97
CA ILE A 64 2.71 47.80 45.18
C ILE A 64 3.04 48.03 43.70
N PHE A 65 2.66 49.21 43.16
CA PHE A 65 2.98 49.56 41.79
C PHE A 65 4.50 49.69 41.57
N ALA A 66 5.23 50.30 42.49
CA ALA A 66 6.68 50.39 42.47
C ALA A 66 7.35 49.01 42.58
N GLY A 67 6.83 48.11 43.43
CA GLY A 67 7.32 46.76 43.57
C GLY A 67 7.13 45.91 42.30
N VAL A 68 5.94 46.04 41.69
CA VAL A 68 5.66 45.36 40.40
C VAL A 68 6.53 45.93 39.28
N ILE A 69 6.71 47.26 39.22
CA ILE A 69 7.59 47.90 38.26
C ILE A 69 9.04 47.41 38.47
N PHE A 70 9.55 47.41 39.73
CA PHE A 70 10.92 46.98 40.05
C PHE A 70 11.15 45.50 39.69
N GLY A 71 10.14 44.64 39.92
CA GLY A 71 10.20 43.23 39.54
C GLY A 71 10.16 43.02 38.01
N LEU A 72 9.52 43.91 37.26
CA LEU A 72 9.47 43.89 35.79
C LEU A 72 10.72 44.48 35.12
N PHE A 73 11.39 45.43 35.78
CA PHE A 73 12.66 46.02 35.32
C PHE A 73 13.84 45.02 35.45
N GLY A 74 13.70 43.94 36.24
CA GLY A 74 14.74 42.91 36.41
C GLY A 74 14.72 41.81 35.32
N ASN A 75 13.69 41.75 34.48
CA ASN A 75 13.63 40.91 33.31
C ASN A 75 13.75 41.81 32.08
N ASP A 76 14.92 41.77 31.44
CA ASP A 76 15.13 42.46 30.17
C ASP A 76 14.14 41.87 29.16
N PHE A 77 13.22 42.72 28.66
CA PHE A 77 12.37 42.37 27.51
C PHE A 77 13.30 42.22 26.30
N ASP A 78 13.27 41.05 25.69
CA ASP A 78 14.06 40.82 24.48
C ASP A 78 13.48 41.66 23.34
N ILE A 79 14.21 42.76 23.03
CA ILE A 79 13.82 43.67 21.97
C ILE A 79 13.85 43.02 20.61
N ASN A 80 14.56 41.90 20.46
CA ASN A 80 14.53 41.11 19.25
C ASN A 80 13.12 40.53 18.98
N GLU A 81 12.26 40.40 20.00
CA GLU A 81 10.83 40.10 19.79
C GLU A 81 10.07 41.20 19.02
N LEU A 82 10.61 42.43 19.01
CA LEU A 82 10.04 43.56 18.25
C LEU A 82 10.77 43.82 16.93
N THR A 83 11.98 43.31 16.76
CA THR A 83 12.61 43.32 15.45
C THR A 83 11.81 42.37 14.56
N ILE A 84 11.12 42.99 13.60
CA ILE A 84 10.26 42.27 12.67
C ILE A 84 11.20 41.52 11.72
N GLU A 85 11.78 40.42 12.20
CA GLU A 85 12.43 39.39 11.37
C GLU A 85 11.43 38.40 10.76
N ASN A 86 10.15 38.70 10.86
CA ASN A 86 9.12 37.94 10.17
C ASN A 86 9.18 38.24 8.67
N ARG A 87 10.28 37.84 8.06
CA ARG A 87 10.35 37.64 6.63
C ARG A 87 9.61 36.35 6.34
N ASN A 88 8.70 36.36 5.37
CA ASN A 88 8.07 35.14 4.89
C ASN A 88 9.14 34.14 4.50
N SER A 89 9.02 32.90 4.97
CA SER A 89 9.92 31.84 4.54
C SER A 89 9.63 31.45 3.09
N VAL A 90 10.65 31.04 2.37
CA VAL A 90 10.57 30.68 0.95
C VAL A 90 10.81 29.19 0.81
N VAL A 91 9.93 28.51 0.11
CA VAL A 91 10.08 27.11 -0.27
C VAL A 91 10.68 27.05 -1.67
N VAL A 92 11.75 26.30 -1.81
CA VAL A 92 12.44 26.10 -3.09
C VAL A 92 12.47 24.61 -3.47
N ASP A 93 12.53 24.35 -4.78
CA ASP A 93 12.68 23.00 -5.31
C ASP A 93 14.12 22.48 -5.13
N GLN A 94 14.39 21.26 -5.57
CA GLN A 94 15.72 20.65 -5.50
C GLN A 94 16.81 21.43 -6.26
N ASN A 95 16.42 22.30 -7.20
CA ASN A 95 17.32 23.12 -8.01
C ASN A 95 17.48 24.55 -7.43
N GLY A 96 16.78 24.86 -6.34
CA GLY A 96 16.78 26.18 -5.71
C GLY A 96 15.82 27.17 -6.35
N ASN A 97 14.92 26.76 -7.24
CA ASN A 97 13.88 27.61 -7.81
C ASN A 97 12.75 27.77 -6.79
N THR A 98 12.23 28.99 -6.63
CA THR A 98 11.13 29.28 -5.72
C THR A 98 9.85 28.56 -6.17
N ILE A 99 9.31 27.70 -5.31
CA ILE A 99 7.99 27.10 -5.46
C ILE A 99 6.92 28.05 -4.93
N VAL A 100 7.10 28.52 -3.68
CA VAL A 100 6.12 29.37 -3.02
C VAL A 100 6.77 30.13 -1.85
N THR A 101 6.19 31.27 -1.50
CA THR A 101 6.49 32.00 -0.26
C THR A 101 5.44 31.65 0.78
N LEU A 102 5.87 31.18 1.95
CA LEU A 102 4.99 30.88 3.06
C LEU A 102 4.55 32.19 3.69
N ASN A 103 3.29 32.51 3.54
CA ASN A 103 2.72 33.60 4.31
C ASN A 103 2.35 33.03 5.69
N GLY A 104 2.88 33.60 6.77
CA GLY A 104 2.51 33.24 8.14
C GLY A 104 1.00 33.32 8.34
N GLU A 105 0.52 33.02 9.55
CA GLU A 105 -0.89 33.27 9.91
C GLU A 105 -1.35 34.68 9.59
N GLU A 106 -0.38 35.59 9.48
CA GLU A 106 -0.52 36.98 9.15
C GLU A 106 0.01 37.21 7.73
N ASN A 107 -0.88 37.56 6.80
CA ASN A 107 -0.48 37.96 5.45
C ASN A 107 0.19 39.34 5.54
N ARG A 108 1.54 39.33 5.53
CA ARG A 108 2.36 40.50 5.80
C ARG A 108 3.53 40.62 4.82
N GLU A 109 3.79 41.82 4.37
CA GLU A 109 4.97 42.21 3.60
C GLU A 109 5.60 43.42 4.26
N VAL A 110 6.87 43.32 4.67
CA VAL A 110 7.59 44.36 5.41
C VAL A 110 8.24 45.33 4.44
N ILE A 111 7.96 46.61 4.62
CA ILE A 111 8.55 47.72 3.84
C ILE A 111 9.10 48.80 4.77
N SER A 112 10.07 49.57 4.29
CA SER A 112 10.62 50.71 5.03
C SER A 112 9.58 51.84 5.17
N LEU A 113 9.76 52.70 6.18
CA LEU A 113 8.89 53.85 6.39
C LEU A 113 8.86 54.78 5.16
N GLN A 114 9.95 54.87 4.42
CA GLN A 114 10.07 55.67 3.19
C GLN A 114 9.18 55.09 2.07
N GLU A 115 9.11 53.74 1.93
CA GLU A 115 8.27 53.07 0.94
C GLU A 115 6.77 53.16 1.26
N MET A 116 6.41 53.51 2.52
CA MET A 116 5.00 53.70 2.92
C MET A 116 4.42 55.02 2.39
N GLY A 117 5.27 55.91 1.84
CA GLY A 117 4.87 57.24 1.35
C GLY A 117 4.56 58.23 2.46
N GLU A 118 4.11 59.44 2.06
CA GLU A 118 3.90 60.55 2.98
C GLU A 118 2.63 60.36 3.86
N TRP A 119 1.54 59.89 3.25
CA TRP A 119 0.22 60.02 3.88
C TRP A 119 -0.11 58.94 4.89
N ILE A 120 0.41 57.73 4.76
CA ILE A 120 0.16 56.63 5.70
C ILE A 120 0.69 56.95 7.09
N PRO A 121 1.98 57.28 7.29
CA PRO A 121 2.50 57.63 8.60
C PRO A 121 1.73 58.83 9.24
N VAL A 122 1.39 59.82 8.43
CA VAL A 122 0.66 61.03 8.89
C VAL A 122 -0.75 60.67 9.34
N ALA A 123 -1.48 59.84 8.57
CA ALA A 123 -2.84 59.45 8.90
C ALA A 123 -2.91 58.60 10.18
N PHE A 124 -2.04 57.62 10.32
CA PHE A 124 -2.02 56.74 11.50
C PHE A 124 -1.60 57.50 12.77
N VAL A 125 -0.53 58.34 12.72
CA VAL A 125 -0.12 59.14 13.84
C VAL A 125 -1.23 60.12 14.24
N SER A 126 -1.91 60.73 13.26
CA SER A 126 -2.97 61.73 13.55
C SER A 126 -4.14 61.12 14.32
N ILE A 127 -4.57 59.91 13.98
CA ILE A 127 -5.77 59.28 14.59
C ILE A 127 -5.43 58.43 15.81
N GLU A 128 -4.31 57.72 15.79
CA GLU A 128 -3.96 56.75 16.83
C GLU A 128 -3.15 57.42 17.96
N ASP A 129 -2.23 58.33 17.64
CA ASP A 129 -1.33 58.95 18.65
C ASP A 129 -0.79 60.33 18.22
N GLU A 130 -1.64 61.35 18.30
CA GLU A 130 -1.34 62.70 17.84
C GLU A 130 -0.06 63.34 18.41
N ARG A 131 0.39 62.87 19.60
CA ARG A 131 1.60 63.31 20.31
C ARG A 131 2.73 62.28 20.26
N PHE A 132 2.69 61.32 19.35
CA PHE A 132 3.64 60.27 19.25
C PHE A 132 5.09 60.70 19.35
N TYR A 133 5.47 61.74 18.62
CA TYR A 133 6.84 62.30 18.64
C TYR A 133 7.19 63.10 19.89
N SER A 134 6.24 63.33 20.83
CA SER A 134 6.40 64.17 21.99
C SER A 134 6.47 63.50 23.36
N HIS A 135 6.26 62.19 23.37
CA HIS A 135 6.29 61.36 24.60
C HIS A 135 7.26 60.19 24.47
N ASN A 136 7.62 59.56 25.59
CA ASN A 136 8.55 58.43 25.66
C ASN A 136 7.76 57.13 25.91
N GLY A 137 7.03 56.66 24.90
CA GLY A 137 6.30 55.40 24.91
C GLY A 137 4.91 55.38 25.52
N VAL A 138 4.65 56.34 26.46
CA VAL A 138 3.36 56.48 27.13
C VAL A 138 2.93 57.95 27.14
N ASP A 139 1.77 58.28 26.62
CA ASP A 139 1.13 59.55 26.71
C ASP A 139 0.37 59.68 28.03
N ILE A 140 0.99 60.28 29.06
CA ILE A 140 0.42 60.37 30.41
C ILE A 140 -0.87 61.25 30.42
N ILE A 141 -0.95 62.29 29.59
CA ILE A 141 -2.13 63.18 29.53
C ILE A 141 -3.31 62.41 28.93
N ARG A 142 -3.09 61.63 27.83
CA ARG A 142 -4.11 60.85 27.17
C ARG A 142 -4.56 59.68 28.04
N THR A 143 -3.62 58.99 28.69
CA THR A 143 -3.88 57.86 29.58
C THR A 143 -4.69 58.30 30.80
N ALA A 144 -4.34 59.42 31.43
CA ALA A 144 -5.11 60.01 32.56
C ALA A 144 -6.51 60.43 32.11
N GLY A 145 -6.65 61.12 30.97
CA GLY A 145 -7.94 61.49 30.39
C GLY A 145 -8.87 60.30 30.11
N ALA A 146 -8.33 59.25 29.49
CA ALA A 146 -9.04 58.01 29.21
C ALA A 146 -9.49 57.30 30.51
N THR A 147 -8.63 57.28 31.53
CA THR A 147 -8.94 56.69 32.85
C THR A 147 -10.03 57.46 33.57
N ILE A 148 -9.98 58.79 33.58
CA ILE A 148 -11.04 59.63 34.16
C ILE A 148 -12.38 59.41 33.44
N GLN A 149 -12.40 59.40 32.12
CA GLN A 149 -13.62 59.12 31.35
C GLN A 149 -14.18 57.73 31.61
N TYR A 150 -13.31 56.69 31.72
CA TYR A 150 -13.71 55.35 32.06
C TYR A 150 -14.43 55.28 33.41
N ILE A 151 -13.89 55.94 34.43
CA ILE A 151 -14.49 56.02 35.75
C ILE A 151 -15.81 56.82 35.72
N LEU A 152 -15.86 57.93 35.04
CA LEU A 152 -17.06 58.82 34.97
C LEU A 152 -18.22 58.16 34.19
N ARG A 153 -17.93 57.27 33.25
CA ARG A 153 -18.90 56.55 32.41
C ARG A 153 -19.25 55.15 32.95
N GLY A 154 -18.90 54.83 34.20
CA GLY A 154 -19.24 53.55 34.82
C GLY A 154 -18.64 52.34 34.12
N GLY A 155 -17.39 52.43 33.67
CA GLY A 155 -16.70 51.29 33.03
C GLY A 155 -16.89 51.18 31.49
N LYS A 156 -17.59 52.11 30.87
CA LYS A 156 -17.75 52.20 29.41
C LYS A 156 -16.96 53.36 28.85
N SER A 157 -15.81 53.13 28.26
CA SER A 157 -15.03 54.14 27.53
C SER A 157 -14.96 53.79 26.04
N SER A 158 -15.25 54.77 25.21
CA SER A 158 -15.05 54.79 23.77
C SER A 158 -13.72 55.42 23.36
N TYR A 159 -12.88 55.85 24.32
CA TYR A 159 -11.65 56.55 24.07
C TYR A 159 -10.45 55.62 24.28
N GLY A 160 -9.70 55.35 23.20
CA GLY A 160 -8.48 54.53 23.25
C GLY A 160 -7.33 55.35 23.90
N GLY A 161 -6.83 54.89 25.03
CA GLY A 161 -5.73 55.53 25.74
C GLY A 161 -4.35 54.96 25.46
N SER A 162 -4.21 54.03 24.55
CA SER A 162 -2.93 53.40 24.20
C SER A 162 -2.17 54.17 23.14
N THR A 163 -0.85 54.25 23.27
CA THR A 163 0.06 54.85 22.29
C THR A 163 0.40 53.84 21.17
N ILE A 164 0.99 54.36 20.07
CA ILE A 164 1.52 53.51 18.98
C ILE A 164 2.54 52.50 19.53
N THR A 165 3.46 52.94 20.41
CA THR A 165 4.46 52.06 21.04
C THR A 165 3.81 50.94 21.85
N GLN A 166 2.75 51.24 22.61
CA GLN A 166 1.99 50.24 23.37
C GLN A 166 1.24 49.27 22.44
N GLN A 167 0.70 49.77 21.32
CA GLN A 167 0.01 48.93 20.33
C GLN A 167 1.01 48.02 19.59
N LEU A 168 2.22 48.55 19.28
CA LEU A 168 3.30 47.74 18.71
C LEU A 168 3.60 46.53 19.60
N ILE A 169 3.87 46.77 20.89
CA ILE A 169 4.17 45.70 21.87
C ILE A 169 3.04 44.71 21.95
N LYS A 170 1.80 45.15 22.10
CA LYS A 170 0.61 44.28 22.14
C LYS A 170 0.51 43.41 20.91
N ASN A 171 0.70 43.95 19.70
CA ASN A 171 0.55 43.20 18.45
C ASN A 171 1.74 42.24 18.24
N ALA A 172 2.94 42.58 18.64
CA ALA A 172 4.13 41.76 18.52
C ALA A 172 4.13 40.59 19.51
N THR A 173 3.76 40.83 20.79
CA THR A 173 3.74 39.79 21.82
C THR A 173 2.49 38.91 21.81
N LYS A 174 1.47 39.26 21.03
CA LYS A 174 0.16 38.58 20.97
C LYS A 174 -0.50 38.36 22.34
N GLU A 175 -0.05 39.08 23.39
CA GLU A 175 -0.63 39.02 24.74
C GLU A 175 -2.04 39.62 24.74
N ASN A 176 -3.08 38.80 24.56
CA ASN A 176 -4.48 39.23 24.44
C ASN A 176 -5.28 39.13 25.75
N GLU A 177 -4.67 38.70 26.84
CA GLU A 177 -5.35 38.57 28.13
C GLU A 177 -5.87 39.93 28.63
N ARG A 178 -7.12 39.97 29.09
CA ARG A 178 -7.75 41.21 29.62
C ARG A 178 -7.46 41.38 31.11
N ASP A 179 -6.16 41.49 31.46
CA ASP A 179 -5.69 41.67 32.81
C ASP A 179 -4.98 43.01 32.98
N TRP A 180 -5.08 43.60 34.16
CA TRP A 180 -4.38 44.86 34.49
C TRP A 180 -2.85 44.70 34.51
N THR A 181 -2.38 43.48 34.82
CA THR A 181 -0.94 43.17 34.82
C THR A 181 -0.35 43.28 33.43
N ARG A 182 -1.07 42.84 32.38
CA ARG A 182 -0.68 43.04 30.98
C ARG A 182 -0.49 44.55 30.66
N LYS A 183 -1.42 45.41 31.11
CA LYS A 183 -1.31 46.83 30.82
C LYS A 183 -0.11 47.48 31.50
N VAL A 184 0.28 47.00 32.69
CA VAL A 184 1.50 47.45 33.38
C VAL A 184 2.72 46.97 32.62
N LYS A 185 2.75 45.75 32.16
CA LYS A 185 3.85 45.20 31.30
C LYS A 185 3.99 46.03 30.03
N GLU A 186 2.88 46.32 29.31
CA GLU A 186 2.90 47.15 28.11
C GLU A 186 3.55 48.53 28.40
N ILE A 187 3.21 49.18 29.51
CA ILE A 187 3.77 50.51 29.90
C ILE A 187 5.28 50.40 30.15
N VAL A 188 5.72 49.38 30.89
CA VAL A 188 7.13 49.18 31.19
C VAL A 188 7.92 48.87 29.92
N ARG A 189 7.42 47.94 29.11
CA ARG A 189 8.03 47.58 27.82
C ARG A 189 8.05 48.78 26.85
N ALA A 190 6.99 49.59 26.80
CA ALA A 190 6.96 50.78 25.97
C ALA A 190 8.10 51.77 26.33
N TYR A 191 8.39 51.92 27.60
CA TYR A 191 9.51 52.72 28.08
C TYR A 191 10.88 52.11 27.71
N GLN A 192 11.00 50.80 27.77
CA GLN A 192 12.23 50.10 27.37
C GLN A 192 12.50 50.21 25.86
N VAL A 193 11.47 50.01 25.02
CA VAL A 193 11.54 50.15 23.56
C VAL A 193 11.97 51.52 23.11
N GLU A 194 11.38 52.58 23.66
CA GLU A 194 11.72 54.00 23.34
C GLU A 194 13.15 54.41 23.72
N ARG A 195 13.84 53.60 24.54
CA ARG A 195 15.26 53.83 24.88
C ARG A 195 16.23 53.30 23.84
N VAL A 196 15.79 52.36 23.01
CA VAL A 196 16.65 51.62 22.07
C VAL A 196 16.24 51.76 20.61
N MET A 197 14.97 52.06 20.34
CA MET A 197 14.44 52.33 19.01
C MET A 197 14.10 53.81 18.82
N SER A 198 14.39 54.35 17.65
CA SER A 198 13.92 55.69 17.27
C SER A 198 12.40 55.69 17.03
N LYS A 199 11.78 56.88 17.09
CA LYS A 199 10.35 57.06 16.77
C LYS A 199 9.99 56.53 15.40
N ASP A 200 10.84 56.71 14.40
CA ASP A 200 10.60 56.25 13.03
C ASP A 200 10.72 54.71 12.93
N GLN A 201 11.65 54.10 13.65
CA GLN A 201 11.74 52.64 13.73
C GLN A 201 10.52 52.02 14.42
N ILE A 202 10.01 52.64 15.50
CA ILE A 202 8.80 52.23 16.20
C ILE A 202 7.59 52.33 15.27
N LEU A 203 7.45 53.45 14.54
CA LEU A 203 6.35 53.67 13.61
C LEU A 203 6.42 52.70 12.43
N GLU A 204 7.59 52.48 11.85
CA GLU A 204 7.82 51.51 10.79
C GLU A 204 7.40 50.11 11.24
N SER A 205 7.88 49.65 12.39
CA SER A 205 7.53 48.37 12.97
C SER A 205 6.03 48.25 13.20
N TYR A 206 5.39 49.30 13.77
CA TYR A 206 3.95 49.29 14.01
C TYR A 206 3.14 49.16 12.72
N LEU A 207 3.46 49.94 11.70
CA LEU A 207 2.75 49.96 10.41
C LEU A 207 2.93 48.69 9.61
N ASN A 208 3.99 47.93 9.86
CA ASN A 208 4.23 46.64 9.25
C ASN A 208 3.49 45.49 9.94
N ILE A 209 3.05 45.61 11.22
CA ILE A 209 2.42 44.47 11.93
C ILE A 209 0.93 44.64 12.24
N ILE A 210 0.41 45.86 12.06
CA ILE A 210 -0.95 46.22 12.47
C ILE A 210 -1.99 45.35 11.71
N PRO A 211 -2.98 44.72 12.41
CA PRO A 211 -4.04 43.98 11.77
C PRO A 211 -5.05 44.90 11.09
N LEU A 212 -5.20 44.77 9.79
CA LEU A 212 -6.06 45.63 8.96
C LEU A 212 -7.22 44.87 8.30
N GLY A 213 -7.53 43.66 8.78
CA GLY A 213 -8.75 42.89 8.41
C GLY A 213 -8.57 41.95 7.25
N GLY A 214 -9.43 42.06 6.24
CA GLY A 214 -9.44 41.15 5.07
C GLY A 214 -10.26 39.88 5.25
N GLY A 215 -11.04 39.74 6.34
CA GLY A 215 -11.81 38.54 6.62
C GLY A 215 -10.88 37.34 6.78
N GLY A 216 -11.14 36.24 6.06
CA GLY A 216 -10.29 35.05 6.09
C GLY A 216 -8.89 35.22 5.50
N LYS A 217 -8.55 36.37 4.90
CA LYS A 217 -7.23 36.65 4.33
C LYS A 217 -6.20 37.20 5.33
N ASN A 218 -6.62 37.53 6.53
CA ASN A 218 -5.79 37.90 7.68
C ASN A 218 -4.73 38.96 7.37
N ILE A 219 -5.19 40.11 6.85
CA ILE A 219 -4.34 41.21 6.36
C ILE A 219 -3.62 41.92 7.48
N HIS A 220 -2.31 41.92 7.45
CA HIS A 220 -1.43 42.62 8.39
C HIS A 220 -0.47 43.57 7.66
N GLY A 221 -0.20 44.69 8.26
CA GLY A 221 0.66 45.75 7.71
C GLY A 221 0.06 46.53 6.54
N VAL A 222 0.58 47.73 6.35
CA VAL A 222 0.04 48.71 5.39
C VAL A 222 0.31 48.34 3.93
N GLN A 223 1.38 47.61 3.64
CA GLN A 223 1.73 47.18 2.29
C GLN A 223 0.66 46.22 1.74
N VAL A 224 0.36 45.14 2.49
CA VAL A 224 -0.63 44.16 2.07
C VAL A 224 -2.04 44.76 2.10
N ALA A 225 -2.33 45.63 3.06
CA ALA A 225 -3.61 46.31 3.14
C ALA A 225 -3.85 47.24 1.95
N SER A 226 -2.84 48.07 1.56
CA SER A 226 -2.90 48.89 0.37
C SER A 226 -3.17 48.10 -0.90
N LYS A 227 -2.45 47.00 -1.08
CA LYS A 227 -2.67 46.07 -2.18
C LYS A 227 -4.06 45.44 -2.13
N TYR A 228 -4.48 44.97 -0.95
CA TYR A 228 -5.79 44.31 -0.80
C TYR A 228 -6.98 45.20 -1.08
N TYR A 229 -6.96 46.42 -0.51
CA TYR A 229 -8.12 47.34 -0.62
C TYR A 229 -8.13 48.22 -1.88
N PHE A 230 -6.96 48.48 -2.50
CA PHE A 230 -6.83 49.43 -3.60
C PHE A 230 -6.02 48.92 -4.80
N ASP A 231 -5.39 47.71 -4.72
CA ASP A 231 -4.45 47.22 -5.72
C ASP A 231 -3.33 48.21 -6.08
N LYS A 232 -2.84 48.93 -5.05
CA LYS A 232 -1.80 49.95 -5.15
C LYS A 232 -0.66 49.71 -4.17
N LYS A 233 0.51 50.30 -4.44
CA LYS A 233 1.57 50.44 -3.43
C LYS A 233 1.20 51.52 -2.42
N PRO A 234 1.67 51.42 -1.14
CA PRO A 234 1.37 52.42 -0.11
C PRO A 234 1.71 53.85 -0.49
N ALA A 235 2.85 54.10 -1.15
CA ALA A 235 3.26 55.42 -1.61
C ALA A 235 2.37 56.02 -2.73
N GLU A 236 1.52 55.20 -3.37
CA GLU A 236 0.61 55.64 -4.45
C GLU A 236 -0.80 55.97 -3.93
N LEU A 237 -1.02 55.80 -2.63
CA LEU A 237 -2.33 56.05 -2.04
C LEU A 237 -2.60 57.57 -1.96
N SER A 238 -3.85 57.96 -2.24
CA SER A 238 -4.34 59.32 -1.96
C SER A 238 -4.45 59.56 -0.45
N ILE A 239 -4.64 60.83 -0.08
CA ILE A 239 -4.88 61.25 1.32
C ILE A 239 -6.13 60.52 1.86
N ALA A 240 -7.17 60.37 1.07
CA ALA A 240 -8.41 59.72 1.47
C ALA A 240 -8.25 58.23 1.62
N GLU A 241 -7.50 57.56 0.72
CA GLU A 241 -7.20 56.13 0.80
C GLU A 241 -6.30 55.82 2.01
N ALA A 242 -5.26 56.62 2.29
CA ALA A 242 -4.42 56.51 3.48
C ALA A 242 -5.23 56.72 4.77
N ALA A 243 -6.13 57.74 4.79
CA ALA A 243 -7.03 57.99 5.92
C ALA A 243 -8.03 56.82 6.13
N TYR A 244 -8.50 56.17 5.07
CA TYR A 244 -9.31 54.96 5.17
C TYR A 244 -8.52 53.84 5.88
N LEU A 245 -7.28 53.52 5.45
CA LEU A 245 -6.46 52.49 6.10
C LEU A 245 -6.23 52.77 7.58
N ALA A 246 -5.93 54.00 7.95
CA ALA A 246 -5.79 54.40 9.36
C ALA A 246 -7.12 54.29 10.12
N GLY A 247 -8.23 54.59 9.45
CA GLY A 247 -9.57 54.55 10.03
C GLY A 247 -10.08 53.13 10.35
N ILE A 248 -9.76 52.13 9.52
CA ILE A 248 -10.25 50.76 9.70
C ILE A 248 -9.57 50.02 10.84
N ASN A 249 -8.39 50.46 11.30
CA ASN A 249 -7.65 49.82 12.41
C ASN A 249 -8.53 49.56 13.65
N ASN A 250 -9.47 50.47 13.94
CA ASN A 250 -10.37 50.30 15.10
C ASN A 250 -11.33 49.12 15.02
N ALA A 251 -11.80 48.79 13.82
CA ALA A 251 -12.77 47.69 13.60
C ALA A 251 -12.68 47.19 12.13
N PRO A 252 -11.61 46.52 11.73
CA PRO A 252 -11.34 46.20 10.33
C PRO A 252 -12.47 45.46 9.62
N ASN A 253 -13.05 44.46 10.29
CA ASN A 253 -14.17 43.68 9.72
C ASN A 253 -15.46 44.47 9.57
N THR A 254 -15.63 45.55 10.37
CA THR A 254 -16.80 46.44 10.28
C THR A 254 -16.72 47.32 9.03
N TYR A 255 -15.54 47.79 8.71
CA TYR A 255 -15.26 48.76 7.64
C TYR A 255 -14.73 48.08 6.33
N ASN A 256 -14.78 46.75 6.22
CA ASN A 256 -14.36 46.06 5.01
C ASN A 256 -15.37 46.29 3.87
N PRO A 257 -14.94 46.87 2.70
CA PRO A 257 -15.82 47.17 1.57
C PRO A 257 -16.19 45.91 0.76
N PHE A 258 -15.45 44.79 0.90
CA PHE A 258 -15.63 43.54 0.13
C PHE A 258 -16.46 42.49 0.86
N LYS A 259 -17.03 42.79 2.01
CA LYS A 259 -17.95 41.89 2.69
C LYS A 259 -19.33 41.88 1.99
N GLU A 260 -20.12 40.82 2.25
CA GLU A 260 -21.41 40.57 1.59
C GLU A 260 -22.38 41.77 1.66
N ASN A 261 -22.38 42.58 2.74
CA ASN A 261 -23.21 43.78 2.90
C ASN A 261 -22.38 44.91 3.51
N PRO A 262 -21.59 45.65 2.72
CA PRO A 262 -20.73 46.71 3.20
C PRO A 262 -21.58 47.94 3.61
N ASN A 263 -21.26 48.57 4.74
CA ASN A 263 -21.87 49.81 5.14
C ASN A 263 -21.00 50.99 4.68
N THR A 264 -21.22 51.42 3.46
CA THR A 264 -20.44 52.52 2.80
C THR A 264 -20.54 53.79 3.57
N GLU A 265 -21.71 54.15 4.13
CA GLU A 265 -21.90 55.38 4.91
C GLU A 265 -20.96 55.40 6.13
N LYS A 266 -20.89 54.32 6.90
CA LYS A 266 -19.99 54.21 8.05
C LYS A 266 -18.51 54.20 7.64
N ILE A 267 -18.17 53.60 6.51
CA ILE A 267 -16.82 53.64 5.95
C ILE A 267 -16.43 55.09 5.67
N ASN A 268 -17.28 55.82 4.95
CA ASN A 268 -17.06 57.21 4.59
C ASN A 268 -16.98 58.12 5.83
N GLU A 269 -17.93 57.97 6.78
CA GLU A 269 -17.90 58.71 8.05
C GLU A 269 -16.59 58.51 8.83
N ARG A 270 -16.13 57.23 8.91
CA ARG A 270 -14.89 56.93 9.62
C ARG A 270 -13.66 57.51 8.92
N THR A 271 -13.62 57.48 7.60
CA THR A 271 -12.53 58.06 6.80
C THR A 271 -12.47 59.58 6.97
N LYS A 272 -13.64 60.27 6.93
CA LYS A 272 -13.73 61.72 7.19
C LYS A 272 -13.27 62.09 8.58
N ILE A 273 -13.53 61.25 9.61
CA ILE A 273 -13.01 61.51 10.99
C ILE A 273 -11.47 61.60 10.98
N VAL A 274 -10.79 60.70 10.22
CA VAL A 274 -9.32 60.72 10.12
C VAL A 274 -8.86 61.98 9.38
N ILE A 275 -9.45 62.28 8.22
CA ILE A 275 -9.11 63.48 7.42
C ILE A 275 -9.30 64.76 8.24
N ASN A 276 -10.43 64.88 8.96
CA ASN A 276 -10.69 66.02 9.86
C ASN A 276 -9.62 66.16 10.95
N LYS A 277 -9.17 65.00 11.50
CA LYS A 277 -8.12 65.00 12.51
C LYS A 277 -6.76 65.41 11.95
N MET A 278 -6.44 65.01 10.74
CA MET A 278 -5.24 65.44 10.02
C MET A 278 -5.26 66.97 9.79
N LYS A 279 -6.43 67.52 9.41
CA LYS A 279 -6.63 68.94 9.22
C LYS A 279 -6.51 69.68 10.52
N GLU A 280 -7.17 69.26 11.61
CA GLU A 280 -7.10 69.86 12.95
C GLU A 280 -5.67 69.94 13.43
N LEU A 281 -4.83 68.97 13.13
CA LEU A 281 -3.41 68.96 13.50
C LEU A 281 -2.49 69.69 12.53
N GLY A 282 -3.08 70.41 11.56
CA GLY A 282 -2.33 71.19 10.58
C GLY A 282 -1.47 70.40 9.61
N LYS A 283 -1.84 69.13 9.39
CA LYS A 283 -1.13 68.21 8.47
C LYS A 283 -1.59 68.37 7.02
N LEU A 284 -2.71 69.06 6.77
CA LEU A 284 -3.28 69.24 5.43
C LEU A 284 -3.47 70.72 5.17
N THR A 285 -3.20 71.14 3.94
CA THR A 285 -3.66 72.48 3.46
C THR A 285 -5.19 72.46 3.28
N ASP A 286 -5.80 73.68 3.05
CA ASP A 286 -7.25 73.75 2.78
C ASP A 286 -7.60 72.99 1.45
N GLU A 287 -6.76 73.15 0.46
CA GLU A 287 -6.92 72.45 -0.84
C GLU A 287 -6.85 70.90 -0.71
N GLN A 288 -5.82 70.38 -0.01
CA GLN A 288 -5.66 68.97 0.26
C GLN A 288 -6.83 68.42 1.05
N TYR A 289 -7.30 69.12 2.06
CA TYR A 289 -8.46 68.73 2.85
C TYR A 289 -9.72 68.65 2.00
N ASN A 290 -10.02 69.72 1.21
CA ASN A 290 -11.20 69.79 0.37
C ASN A 290 -11.18 68.67 -0.70
N GLN A 291 -10.01 68.39 -1.31
CA GLN A 291 -9.81 67.33 -2.27
C GLN A 291 -10.09 65.96 -1.65
N ALA A 292 -9.50 65.67 -0.48
CA ALA A 292 -9.69 64.37 0.19
C ALA A 292 -11.13 64.16 0.64
N ILE A 293 -11.84 65.20 1.12
CA ILE A 293 -13.27 65.11 1.46
C ILE A 293 -14.12 64.84 0.20
N ALA A 294 -13.83 65.56 -0.89
CA ALA A 294 -14.54 65.34 -2.17
C ALA A 294 -14.35 63.93 -2.72
N GLU A 295 -13.14 63.36 -2.58
CA GLU A 295 -12.83 62.01 -2.95
C GLU A 295 -13.67 60.96 -2.15
N VAL A 296 -13.80 61.15 -0.83
CA VAL A 296 -14.63 60.31 0.01
C VAL A 296 -16.11 60.44 -0.35
N ASP A 297 -16.58 61.65 -0.65
CA ASP A 297 -17.97 61.91 -1.03
C ASP A 297 -18.33 61.35 -2.41
N ALA A 298 -17.38 61.29 -3.34
CA ALA A 298 -17.52 60.65 -4.64
C ALA A 298 -17.50 59.09 -4.54
N GLY A 299 -17.04 58.58 -3.41
CA GLY A 299 -16.79 57.13 -3.18
C GLY A 299 -15.35 56.76 -3.47
N LEU A 300 -14.65 56.17 -2.48
CA LEU A 300 -13.30 55.64 -2.66
C LEU A 300 -13.28 54.54 -3.70
N ASN A 301 -12.24 54.53 -4.54
CA ASN A 301 -12.10 53.56 -5.60
C ASN A 301 -11.51 52.21 -5.08
N PHE A 302 -12.31 51.48 -4.31
CA PHE A 302 -11.92 50.19 -3.82
C PHE A 302 -11.75 49.19 -4.97
N LYS A 303 -10.60 48.53 -5.03
CA LYS A 303 -10.25 47.50 -5.98
C LYS A 303 -9.59 46.36 -5.24
N GLU A 304 -10.26 45.21 -5.18
CA GLU A 304 -9.69 44.05 -4.50
C GLU A 304 -8.47 43.54 -5.26
N GLY A 305 -7.29 43.76 -4.68
CA GLY A 305 -6.03 43.25 -5.23
C GLY A 305 -5.82 41.80 -4.88
N THR A 306 -5.06 41.12 -5.72
CA THR A 306 -4.65 39.72 -5.46
C THR A 306 -3.63 39.73 -4.33
N VAL A 307 -4.06 39.35 -3.14
CA VAL A 307 -3.21 39.00 -2.03
C VAL A 307 -3.21 37.49 -1.95
N SER A 308 -2.04 36.91 -1.98
CA SER A 308 -1.89 35.46 -1.89
C SER A 308 -2.59 34.97 -0.63
N SER A 309 -3.66 34.21 -0.80
CA SER A 309 -4.27 33.46 0.30
C SER A 309 -3.40 32.24 0.63
N GLY A 310 -2.11 32.35 0.59
CA GLY A 310 -1.01 31.41 0.66
C GLY A 310 -1.14 30.14 1.52
N THR A 311 -2.26 29.44 1.43
CA THR A 311 -2.55 28.29 2.27
C THR A 311 -2.83 27.01 1.47
N ASN A 312 -3.04 27.09 0.16
CA ASN A 312 -3.27 25.90 -0.65
C ASN A 312 -2.02 25.59 -1.48
N PHE A 313 -1.10 24.84 -0.89
CA PHE A 313 0.14 24.40 -1.54
C PHE A 313 -0.12 23.06 -2.26
N ASP A 314 0.80 22.66 -3.15
CA ASP A 314 0.79 21.31 -3.69
C ASP A 314 1.03 20.26 -2.58
N TRP A 315 0.72 19.00 -2.88
CA TRP A 315 0.80 17.90 -1.92
C TRP A 315 2.21 17.67 -1.37
N HIS A 316 3.23 17.87 -2.21
CA HIS A 316 4.63 17.70 -1.82
C HIS A 316 5.06 18.80 -0.83
N THR A 317 4.76 20.05 -1.16
CA THR A 317 5.08 21.20 -0.32
C THR A 317 4.42 21.10 1.06
N GLU A 318 3.15 20.69 1.14
CA GLU A 318 2.47 20.47 2.42
C GLU A 318 3.10 19.33 3.23
N SER A 319 3.50 18.25 2.55
CA SER A 319 4.20 17.14 3.22
C SER A 319 5.57 17.58 3.77
N ALA A 320 6.32 18.37 3.01
CA ALA A 320 7.59 18.93 3.46
C ALA A 320 7.40 19.83 4.69
N ILE A 321 6.40 20.71 4.67
CA ILE A 321 6.07 21.60 5.80
C ILE A 321 5.72 20.76 7.04
N ASN A 322 4.88 19.74 6.91
CA ASN A 322 4.49 18.88 8.03
C ASN A 322 5.69 18.13 8.60
N GLN A 323 6.52 17.52 7.74
CA GLN A 323 7.72 16.79 8.16
C GLN A 323 8.70 17.71 8.91
N ILE A 324 8.93 18.93 8.43
CA ILE A 324 9.79 19.90 9.10
C ILE A 324 9.22 20.31 10.45
N ILE A 325 7.91 20.59 10.53
CA ILE A 325 7.26 20.96 11.79
C ILE A 325 7.39 19.83 12.82
N ASP A 326 7.12 18.59 12.42
CA ASP A 326 7.19 17.43 13.31
C ASP A 326 8.65 17.22 13.80
N GLN A 327 9.65 17.40 12.94
CA GLN A 327 11.06 17.33 13.34
C GLN A 327 11.46 18.50 14.26
N MET A 328 10.96 19.71 14.02
CA MET A 328 11.18 20.85 14.93
C MET A 328 10.56 20.62 16.31
N VAL A 329 9.41 19.96 16.38
CA VAL A 329 8.78 19.55 17.64
C VAL A 329 9.66 18.57 18.37
N GLU A 330 10.13 17.52 17.67
CA GLU A 330 10.95 16.46 18.25
C GLU A 330 12.32 16.96 18.72
N GLU A 331 13.07 17.67 17.85
CA GLU A 331 14.45 18.07 18.15
C GLU A 331 14.55 19.26 19.08
N LYS A 332 13.61 20.21 18.99
CA LYS A 332 13.70 21.48 19.71
C LYS A 332 12.72 21.61 20.89
N GLY A 333 11.87 20.57 21.07
CA GLY A 333 10.89 20.55 22.16
C GLY A 333 9.81 21.63 22.03
N LEU A 334 9.52 22.09 20.80
CA LEU A 334 8.51 23.09 20.53
C LEU A 334 7.11 22.44 20.50
N ASP A 335 6.08 23.21 20.83
CA ASP A 335 4.72 22.81 20.45
C ASP A 335 4.51 23.04 18.94
N LYS A 336 3.53 22.34 18.36
CA LYS A 336 3.28 22.32 16.91
C LYS A 336 2.95 23.70 16.34
N ASP A 337 2.19 24.53 17.07
CA ASP A 337 1.78 25.85 16.63
C ASP A 337 2.98 26.81 16.62
N THR A 338 3.83 26.74 17.64
CA THR A 338 5.07 27.50 17.71
C THR A 338 6.05 27.10 16.61
N ALA A 339 6.21 25.80 16.35
CA ALA A 339 7.07 25.30 15.27
C ALA A 339 6.57 25.80 13.91
N LYS A 340 5.26 25.72 13.67
CA LYS A 340 4.60 26.24 12.47
C LYS A 340 4.80 27.75 12.31
N ALA A 341 4.53 28.52 13.36
CA ALA A 341 4.69 29.97 13.33
C ALA A 341 6.14 30.38 13.01
N ARG A 342 7.12 29.68 13.60
CA ARG A 342 8.55 29.90 13.30
C ARG A 342 8.91 29.52 11.87
N LEU A 343 8.40 28.37 11.38
CA LEU A 343 8.70 27.93 10.01
C LEU A 343 8.15 28.93 8.98
N TYR A 344 6.95 29.46 9.19
CA TYR A 344 6.31 30.39 8.25
C TYR A 344 6.89 31.80 8.31
N GLY A 345 7.14 32.29 9.52
CA GLY A 345 7.51 33.71 9.77
C GLY A 345 8.98 33.93 10.07
N GLY A 346 9.84 32.92 10.02
CA GLY A 346 11.25 33.03 10.40
C GLY A 346 12.17 33.51 9.30
N GLY A 347 11.68 33.86 8.12
CA GLY A 347 12.52 34.30 6.99
C GLY A 347 13.45 33.20 6.46
N TYR A 348 13.04 31.96 6.58
CA TYR A 348 13.85 30.79 6.20
C TYR A 348 13.79 30.50 4.70
N THR A 349 14.84 29.86 4.20
CA THR A 349 14.81 29.15 2.93
C THR A 349 14.68 27.67 3.21
N ILE A 350 13.59 27.06 2.72
CA ILE A 350 13.24 25.67 2.89
C ILE A 350 13.59 24.95 1.60
N TYR A 351 14.61 24.12 1.63
CA TYR A 351 15.05 23.31 0.49
C TYR A 351 14.30 22.00 0.48
N THR A 352 13.33 21.87 -0.43
CA THR A 352 12.58 20.63 -0.63
C THR A 352 13.32 19.68 -1.56
N THR A 353 12.87 18.43 -1.59
CA THR A 353 13.33 17.40 -2.54
C THR A 353 12.50 17.39 -3.82
N GLN A 354 11.54 18.30 -3.96
CA GLN A 354 10.64 18.35 -5.11
C GLN A 354 11.40 18.61 -6.42
N ASP A 355 11.11 17.78 -7.42
CA ASP A 355 11.34 18.12 -8.82
C ASP A 355 10.06 18.71 -9.38
N THR A 356 10.04 20.01 -9.58
CA THR A 356 8.85 20.74 -10.05
C THR A 356 8.33 20.23 -11.38
N SER A 357 9.19 19.73 -12.28
CA SER A 357 8.79 19.18 -13.57
C SER A 357 8.06 17.84 -13.40
N ILE A 358 8.57 16.97 -12.53
CA ILE A 358 7.95 15.68 -12.22
C ILE A 358 6.63 15.90 -11.44
N GLN A 359 6.64 16.83 -10.47
CA GLN A 359 5.44 17.19 -9.70
C GLN A 359 4.30 17.66 -10.59
N ASN A 360 4.60 18.50 -11.59
CA ASN A 360 3.61 18.98 -12.55
C ASN A 360 3.03 17.84 -13.39
N ILE A 361 3.86 16.91 -13.88
CA ILE A 361 3.40 15.72 -14.62
C ILE A 361 2.43 14.88 -13.74
N VAL A 362 2.77 14.68 -12.48
CA VAL A 362 1.91 13.94 -11.53
C VAL A 362 0.59 14.68 -11.33
N GLN A 363 0.63 15.99 -11.07
CA GLN A 363 -0.56 16.79 -10.80
C GLN A 363 -1.49 16.87 -12.02
N GLU A 364 -0.96 17.05 -13.22
CA GLU A 364 -1.74 17.05 -14.47
C GLU A 364 -2.49 15.74 -14.68
N GLU A 365 -1.86 14.59 -14.40
CA GLU A 365 -2.53 13.29 -14.50
C GLU A 365 -3.61 13.12 -13.44
N PHE A 366 -3.33 13.53 -12.19
CA PHE A 366 -4.27 13.44 -11.07
C PHE A 366 -5.48 14.37 -11.21
N ASN A 367 -5.35 15.47 -11.93
CA ASN A 367 -6.46 16.38 -12.23
C ASN A 367 -7.48 15.79 -13.23
N LYS A 368 -7.16 14.66 -13.87
CA LYS A 368 -8.08 14.00 -14.81
C LYS A 368 -9.26 13.35 -14.09
N THR A 369 -10.43 13.92 -14.27
CA THR A 369 -11.69 13.43 -13.67
C THR A 369 -12.15 12.07 -14.22
N THR A 370 -11.53 11.58 -15.31
CA THR A 370 -11.84 10.28 -15.93
C THR A 370 -11.55 9.07 -15.03
N TYR A 371 -10.71 9.25 -14.01
CA TYR A 371 -10.42 8.21 -13.01
C TYR A 371 -11.45 8.17 -11.88
N ILE A 372 -12.24 9.24 -11.72
CA ILE A 372 -13.20 9.36 -10.63
C ILE A 372 -14.44 8.52 -10.94
N ALA A 373 -14.66 7.46 -10.17
CA ALA A 373 -15.88 6.69 -10.20
C ALA A 373 -16.75 7.07 -8.99
N LYS A 374 -18.06 7.17 -9.23
CA LYS A 374 -19.03 7.42 -8.16
C LYS A 374 -19.55 6.10 -7.64
N GLY A 375 -19.24 5.80 -6.42
CA GLY A 375 -19.78 4.66 -5.66
C GLY A 375 -21.25 4.90 -5.30
N ARG A 376 -22.03 3.83 -5.28
CA ARG A 376 -23.38 3.84 -4.72
C ARG A 376 -23.38 2.97 -3.49
N GLN A 377 -23.45 3.59 -2.32
CA GLN A 377 -23.56 2.90 -1.06
C GLN A 377 -24.84 3.33 -0.36
N LYS A 378 -25.44 2.42 0.37
CA LYS A 378 -26.56 2.75 1.25
C LYS A 378 -26.04 2.87 2.67
N ASP A 379 -26.36 3.99 3.33
CA ASP A 379 -26.15 4.14 4.77
C ASP A 379 -27.09 3.22 5.57
N GLU A 380 -26.93 3.20 6.88
CA GLU A 380 -27.78 2.40 7.79
C GLU A 380 -29.28 2.70 7.65
N ASN A 381 -29.64 3.85 7.11
CA ASN A 381 -31.03 4.28 6.90
C ASN A 381 -31.53 3.98 5.48
N GLY A 382 -30.68 3.36 4.63
CA GLY A 382 -30.99 3.02 3.24
C GLY A 382 -30.86 4.17 2.24
N ASN A 383 -30.29 5.32 2.64
CA ASN A 383 -30.02 6.46 1.76
C ASN A 383 -28.74 6.20 0.97
N LEU A 384 -28.70 6.64 -0.30
CA LEU A 384 -27.53 6.52 -1.14
C LEU A 384 -26.45 7.55 -0.72
N LYS A 385 -25.36 7.09 -0.14
CA LYS A 385 -24.11 7.85 -0.05
C LYS A 385 -23.37 7.78 -1.38
N HIS A 386 -22.96 8.93 -1.87
CA HIS A 386 -22.12 9.03 -3.08
C HIS A 386 -20.70 9.37 -2.65
N GLU A 387 -19.86 8.34 -2.56
CA GLU A 387 -18.43 8.55 -2.38
C GLU A 387 -17.72 8.50 -3.74
N GLN A 388 -16.67 9.29 -3.87
CA GLN A 388 -15.84 9.30 -5.06
C GLN A 388 -14.58 8.48 -4.79
N THR A 389 -14.14 7.72 -5.79
CA THR A 389 -12.84 7.07 -5.71
C THR A 389 -11.73 8.11 -5.65
N GLN A 390 -10.69 7.76 -4.94
CA GLN A 390 -9.50 8.55 -4.73
C GLN A 390 -8.25 7.78 -5.14
N ALA A 391 -7.14 8.49 -5.19
CA ALA A 391 -5.83 7.90 -5.43
C ALA A 391 -4.74 8.65 -4.65
N GLY A 392 -3.65 7.95 -4.39
CA GLY A 392 -2.41 8.53 -3.89
C GLY A 392 -1.22 7.99 -4.66
N MET A 393 -0.23 8.82 -4.92
CA MET A 393 1.01 8.42 -5.59
C MET A 393 2.22 9.14 -5.00
N VAL A 394 3.33 8.42 -4.91
CA VAL A 394 4.65 8.93 -4.55
C VAL A 394 5.66 8.49 -5.59
N ILE A 395 6.60 9.38 -5.95
CA ILE A 395 7.79 9.07 -6.74
C ILE A 395 9.02 9.40 -5.91
N ILE A 396 9.93 8.43 -5.78
CA ILE A 396 11.17 8.54 -4.99
C ILE A 396 12.38 8.36 -5.89
N ASP A 397 13.40 9.20 -5.74
CA ASP A 397 14.76 8.88 -6.15
C ASP A 397 15.31 7.83 -5.17
N GLN A 398 15.40 6.60 -5.62
CA GLN A 398 15.80 5.47 -4.79
C GLN A 398 17.22 5.54 -4.24
N TYR A 399 18.09 6.38 -4.77
CA TYR A 399 19.50 6.49 -4.34
C TYR A 399 19.68 7.52 -3.21
N THR A 400 18.78 8.48 -3.14
CA THR A 400 18.80 9.53 -2.11
C THR A 400 17.72 9.35 -1.04
N GLY A 401 16.63 8.64 -1.38
CA GLY A 401 15.42 8.59 -0.57
C GLY A 401 14.55 9.86 -0.72
N TYR A 402 14.90 10.75 -1.64
CA TYR A 402 14.17 12.00 -1.85
C TYR A 402 12.83 11.73 -2.54
N VAL A 403 11.76 12.20 -1.94
CA VAL A 403 10.45 12.24 -2.59
C VAL A 403 10.49 13.39 -3.61
N VAL A 404 10.54 13.05 -4.88
CA VAL A 404 10.63 14.07 -5.95
C VAL A 404 9.26 14.59 -6.39
N ALA A 405 8.20 13.81 -6.17
CA ALA A 405 6.83 14.22 -6.44
C ALA A 405 5.82 13.38 -5.65
N CYS A 406 4.68 13.97 -5.30
CA CYS A 406 3.54 13.22 -4.76
C CYS A 406 2.20 13.89 -5.08
N ALA A 407 1.14 13.07 -5.08
CA ALA A 407 -0.24 13.54 -5.14
C ALA A 407 -1.13 12.69 -4.22
N GLY A 408 -1.91 13.35 -3.38
CA GLY A 408 -2.74 12.73 -2.34
C GLY A 408 -4.23 12.70 -2.63
N GLY A 409 -4.66 13.07 -3.84
CA GLY A 409 -6.08 13.05 -4.21
C GLY A 409 -6.32 13.33 -5.68
N LEU A 410 -7.38 12.73 -6.25
CA LEU A 410 -7.83 12.96 -7.62
C LEU A 410 -8.62 14.27 -7.73
N GLY A 411 -8.43 14.97 -8.84
CA GLY A 411 -9.03 16.26 -9.11
C GLY A 411 -8.16 17.43 -8.63
N GLU A 412 -8.63 18.65 -8.83
CA GLU A 412 -7.96 19.85 -8.39
C GLU A 412 -7.93 19.92 -6.85
N LYS A 413 -6.76 20.18 -6.30
CA LYS A 413 -6.58 20.34 -4.85
C LYS A 413 -7.14 21.68 -4.39
N THR A 414 -8.27 21.66 -3.70
CA THR A 414 -8.97 22.88 -3.24
C THR A 414 -8.87 23.12 -1.73
N VAL A 415 -8.41 22.13 -0.95
CA VAL A 415 -8.31 22.22 0.51
C VAL A 415 -6.86 22.16 0.92
N ALA A 416 -6.45 23.14 1.74
CA ALA A 416 -5.13 23.16 2.34
C ALA A 416 -5.03 22.10 3.45
N PHE A 417 -3.88 21.42 3.53
CA PHE A 417 -3.59 20.40 4.54
C PHE A 417 -4.73 19.36 4.72
N GLY A 418 -5.39 19.03 3.60
CA GLY A 418 -6.35 17.94 3.56
C GLY A 418 -5.66 16.58 3.60
N THR A 419 -6.45 15.50 3.76
CA THR A 419 -5.97 14.12 3.80
C THR A 419 -5.08 13.80 2.59
N ASN A 420 -3.82 13.55 2.84
CA ASN A 420 -2.84 13.18 1.82
C ASN A 420 -2.72 11.66 1.72
N ARG A 421 -3.44 11.06 0.79
CA ARG A 421 -3.46 9.60 0.58
C ARG A 421 -2.15 9.03 0.04
N ALA A 422 -1.22 9.89 -0.31
CA ALA A 422 0.12 9.48 -0.71
C ALA A 422 1.03 9.16 0.49
N THR A 423 0.78 9.83 1.64
CA THR A 423 1.59 9.73 2.86
C THR A 423 0.84 9.09 4.04
N GLU A 424 -0.49 9.09 3.98
CA GLU A 424 -1.35 8.52 5.00
C GLU A 424 -1.95 7.20 4.52
N GLY A 425 -1.97 6.18 5.36
CA GLY A 425 -2.52 4.85 5.05
C GLY A 425 -4.05 4.81 5.16
N VAL A 426 -4.77 5.62 4.39
CA VAL A 426 -6.23 5.79 4.54
C VAL A 426 -7.08 5.00 3.54
N ILE A 427 -6.50 4.49 2.44
CA ILE A 427 -7.29 3.80 1.41
C ILE A 427 -7.31 2.31 1.66
N ALA A 428 -6.16 1.62 1.71
CA ALA A 428 -6.19 0.18 1.58
C ALA A 428 -5.00 -0.58 2.16
N GLN A 429 -5.26 -1.86 2.42
CA GLN A 429 -4.23 -2.87 2.54
C GLN A 429 -3.51 -3.06 1.20
N PRO A 430 -2.21 -3.44 1.20
CA PRO A 430 -1.39 -3.50 -0.02
C PRO A 430 -1.77 -4.64 -0.96
N GLY A 431 -2.56 -5.62 -0.52
CA GLY A 431 -2.88 -6.80 -1.28
C GLY A 431 -1.62 -7.50 -1.78
N SER A 432 -1.67 -8.06 -2.98
CA SER A 432 -0.53 -8.79 -3.57
C SER A 432 0.72 -7.93 -3.84
N ALA A 433 0.66 -6.60 -3.68
CA ALA A 433 1.86 -5.77 -3.80
C ALA A 433 2.87 -6.02 -2.68
N ILE A 434 2.43 -6.60 -1.56
CA ILE A 434 3.31 -6.93 -0.43
C ILE A 434 4.20 -8.17 -0.68
N LYS A 435 3.83 -9.08 -1.59
CA LYS A 435 4.50 -10.39 -1.79
C LYS A 435 6.02 -10.31 -1.94
N PRO A 436 6.56 -9.41 -2.79
CA PRO A 436 8.01 -9.27 -2.90
C PRO A 436 8.71 -8.92 -1.59
N LEU A 437 8.04 -8.13 -0.74
CA LEU A 437 8.55 -7.63 0.53
C LEU A 437 8.37 -8.67 1.65
N ALA A 438 7.20 -9.30 1.69
CA ALA A 438 6.84 -10.23 2.75
C ALA A 438 7.55 -11.59 2.65
N THR A 439 7.87 -12.08 1.44
CA THR A 439 8.38 -13.44 1.27
C THR A 439 9.61 -13.54 0.41
N ILE A 440 9.64 -12.89 -0.77
CA ILE A 440 10.73 -13.13 -1.71
C ILE A 440 12.03 -12.46 -1.23
N ALA A 441 11.97 -11.19 -0.82
CA ALA A 441 13.13 -10.46 -0.31
C ALA A 441 13.74 -11.18 0.91
N PRO A 442 12.99 -11.44 2.00
CA PRO A 442 13.53 -12.15 3.15
C PRO A 442 13.92 -13.59 2.81
N GLY A 443 13.14 -14.29 1.98
CA GLY A 443 13.45 -15.67 1.60
C GLY A 443 14.77 -15.82 0.82
N LEU A 444 15.10 -14.86 -0.04
CA LEU A 444 16.40 -14.79 -0.73
C LEU A 444 17.52 -14.44 0.25
N GLN A 445 17.27 -13.48 1.15
CA GLN A 445 18.28 -12.99 2.08
C GLN A 445 18.64 -14.04 3.15
N GLU A 446 17.66 -14.77 3.66
CA GLU A 446 17.84 -15.87 4.60
C GLU A 446 18.33 -17.17 3.93
N GLY A 447 18.46 -17.20 2.59
CA GLY A 447 18.87 -18.39 1.85
C GLY A 447 17.85 -19.54 1.88
N ILE A 448 16.61 -19.26 2.24
CA ILE A 448 15.49 -20.21 2.26
C ILE A 448 15.09 -20.57 0.83
N ILE A 449 15.20 -19.62 -0.10
CA ILE A 449 14.92 -19.78 -1.52
C ILE A 449 16.05 -19.23 -2.38
N THR A 450 16.06 -19.68 -3.63
CA THR A 450 16.76 -19.04 -4.75
C THR A 450 15.75 -18.66 -5.83
N ALA A 451 16.15 -17.93 -6.85
CA ALA A 451 15.25 -17.61 -7.99
C ALA A 451 14.68 -18.84 -8.68
N ALA A 452 15.38 -19.98 -8.60
CA ALA A 452 14.97 -21.27 -9.17
C ALA A 452 14.01 -22.06 -8.27
N SER A 453 13.86 -21.74 -7.00
CA SER A 453 13.02 -22.49 -6.05
C SER A 453 11.61 -22.64 -6.57
N VAL A 454 11.02 -23.82 -6.34
CA VAL A 454 9.72 -24.23 -6.87
C VAL A 454 8.75 -24.50 -5.73
N PHE A 455 7.53 -24.00 -5.88
CA PHE A 455 6.40 -24.27 -5.00
C PHE A 455 5.21 -24.76 -5.83
N ASP A 456 4.42 -25.65 -5.24
CA ASP A 456 3.28 -26.25 -5.93
C ASP A 456 2.02 -25.40 -5.74
N ASP A 457 1.45 -24.95 -6.84
CA ASP A 457 0.16 -24.24 -6.88
C ASP A 457 -0.98 -25.26 -6.89
N THR A 458 -1.27 -25.77 -5.72
CA THR A 458 -2.32 -26.77 -5.45
C THR A 458 -3.11 -26.35 -4.21
N PRO A 459 -4.41 -26.70 -4.11
CA PRO A 459 -5.25 -26.33 -2.98
C PRO A 459 -4.70 -26.87 -1.66
N LYS A 460 -4.70 -26.04 -0.64
CA LYS A 460 -4.33 -26.41 0.72
C LYS A 460 -5.07 -25.55 1.73
N SER A 461 -5.62 -26.18 2.78
CA SER A 461 -6.23 -25.49 3.91
C SER A 461 -5.29 -25.49 5.11
N TYR A 462 -5.33 -24.44 5.90
CA TYR A 462 -4.55 -24.21 7.10
C TYR A 462 -5.51 -23.93 8.27
N GLY A 463 -6.02 -24.99 8.89
CA GLY A 463 -7.12 -24.89 9.84
C GLY A 463 -8.39 -24.36 9.17
N SER A 464 -8.92 -23.25 9.66
CA SER A 464 -10.09 -22.56 9.06
C SER A 464 -9.72 -21.67 7.84
N TYR A 465 -8.44 -21.40 7.61
CA TYR A 465 -7.98 -20.54 6.51
C TYR A 465 -7.74 -21.36 5.24
N THR A 466 -8.47 -21.04 4.18
CA THR A 466 -8.32 -21.65 2.86
C THR A 466 -8.10 -20.59 1.81
N PRO A 467 -6.83 -20.32 1.45
CA PRO A 467 -6.51 -19.32 0.42
C PRO A 467 -6.92 -19.81 -0.97
N HIS A 468 -7.25 -18.86 -1.84
CA HIS A 468 -7.60 -19.10 -3.25
C HIS A 468 -6.77 -18.21 -4.16
N ASN A 469 -6.55 -18.65 -5.41
CA ASN A 469 -5.94 -17.82 -6.44
C ASN A 469 -6.95 -16.80 -6.99
N SER A 470 -6.46 -15.68 -7.50
CA SER A 470 -7.28 -14.71 -8.24
C SER A 470 -7.62 -15.17 -9.67
N TYR A 471 -6.89 -16.15 -10.19
CA TYR A 471 -7.15 -16.79 -11.48
C TYR A 471 -7.86 -18.14 -11.30
N SER A 472 -8.47 -18.65 -12.37
CA SER A 472 -9.18 -19.92 -12.34
C SER A 472 -8.24 -21.13 -12.35
N GLY A 473 -8.51 -22.09 -11.49
CA GLY A 473 -7.79 -23.36 -11.36
C GLY A 473 -6.41 -23.22 -10.71
N TYR A 474 -5.62 -24.28 -10.82
CA TYR A 474 -4.30 -24.41 -10.21
C TYR A 474 -3.27 -24.73 -11.29
N LYS A 475 -2.08 -24.14 -11.20
CA LYS A 475 -1.04 -24.26 -12.25
C LYS A 475 -0.07 -25.41 -12.01
N GLY A 476 -0.01 -25.95 -10.78
CA GLY A 476 0.95 -26.99 -10.38
C GLY A 476 2.32 -26.39 -10.02
N LEU A 477 3.39 -27.02 -10.45
CA LEU A 477 4.76 -26.62 -10.10
C LEU A 477 5.14 -25.27 -10.73
N LEU A 478 5.35 -24.25 -9.89
CA LEU A 478 5.75 -22.89 -10.29
C LEU A 478 7.08 -22.51 -9.64
N ASN A 479 8.02 -22.00 -10.42
CA ASN A 479 9.20 -21.37 -9.86
C ASN A 479 8.88 -19.93 -9.39
N ILE A 480 9.78 -19.33 -8.59
CA ILE A 480 9.60 -17.99 -8.00
C ILE A 480 9.24 -16.94 -9.06
N ARG A 481 9.87 -16.98 -10.24
CA ARG A 481 9.57 -16.01 -11.31
C ARG A 481 8.13 -16.14 -11.80
N GLN A 482 7.66 -17.36 -11.97
CA GLN A 482 6.28 -17.63 -12.39
C GLN A 482 5.27 -17.25 -11.30
N MET A 483 5.60 -17.53 -10.02
CA MET A 483 4.75 -17.16 -8.88
C MET A 483 4.50 -15.65 -8.86
N ILE A 484 5.54 -14.84 -8.97
CA ILE A 484 5.43 -13.38 -8.96
C ILE A 484 4.79 -12.84 -10.24
N THR A 485 5.14 -13.39 -11.41
CA THR A 485 4.57 -13.00 -12.71
C THR A 485 3.04 -13.15 -12.72
N LEU A 486 2.55 -14.31 -12.28
CA LEU A 486 1.13 -14.65 -12.22
C LEU A 486 0.43 -14.12 -10.96
N SER A 487 1.19 -13.60 -10.00
CA SER A 487 0.68 -13.21 -8.68
C SER A 487 -0.03 -14.36 -7.96
N ALA A 488 0.50 -15.60 -8.07
CA ALA A 488 -0.07 -16.80 -7.47
C ALA A 488 -0.17 -16.64 -5.94
N ASN A 489 -1.28 -17.10 -5.35
CA ASN A 489 -1.52 -16.94 -3.90
C ASN A 489 -1.05 -18.15 -3.11
N LEU A 490 -1.43 -19.36 -3.52
CA LEU A 490 -1.14 -20.58 -2.75
C LEU A 490 0.36 -20.87 -2.59
N PRO A 491 1.19 -20.75 -3.66
CA PRO A 491 2.63 -20.93 -3.50
C PRO A 491 3.25 -19.91 -2.54
N GLU A 492 2.75 -18.66 -2.52
CA GLU A 492 3.24 -17.61 -1.61
C GLU A 492 2.90 -17.91 -0.14
N VAL A 493 1.69 -18.42 0.12
CA VAL A 493 1.32 -18.88 1.46
C VAL A 493 2.19 -20.05 1.92
N LYS A 494 2.52 -20.99 1.01
CA LYS A 494 3.44 -22.10 1.30
C LYS A 494 4.86 -21.58 1.59
N LEU A 495 5.30 -20.56 0.87
CA LEU A 495 6.59 -19.93 1.12
C LEU A 495 6.60 -19.19 2.48
N LEU A 496 5.56 -18.40 2.81
CA LEU A 496 5.44 -17.74 4.11
C LEU A 496 5.40 -18.74 5.27
N GLN A 497 4.73 -19.89 5.10
CA GLN A 497 4.75 -20.95 6.09
C GLN A 497 6.18 -21.46 6.35
N LYS A 498 7.02 -21.54 5.31
CA LYS A 498 8.42 -21.98 5.41
C LYS A 498 9.32 -20.87 6.00
N LEU A 499 9.09 -19.61 5.65
CA LEU A 499 9.82 -18.44 6.14
C LEU A 499 9.46 -18.11 7.58
N THR A 500 8.22 -18.27 7.97
CA THR A 500 7.47 -17.84 9.15
C THR A 500 6.92 -16.41 9.05
N PRO A 501 5.68 -16.17 9.52
CA PRO A 501 5.13 -14.81 9.57
C PRO A 501 5.97 -13.83 10.39
N LYS A 502 6.55 -14.29 11.49
CA LYS A 502 7.41 -13.49 12.35
C LYS A 502 8.60 -12.90 11.60
N THR A 503 9.37 -13.74 10.89
CA THR A 503 10.50 -13.26 10.08
C THR A 503 10.05 -12.27 9.00
N SER A 504 8.89 -12.54 8.37
CA SER A 504 8.31 -11.63 7.39
C SER A 504 8.02 -10.24 7.97
N ILE A 505 7.39 -10.19 9.16
CA ILE A 505 7.08 -8.95 9.89
C ILE A 505 8.37 -8.19 10.25
N GLU A 506 9.38 -8.88 10.80
CA GLU A 506 10.67 -8.28 11.13
C GLU A 506 11.33 -7.60 9.93
N TYR A 507 11.33 -8.27 8.76
CA TYR A 507 11.87 -7.68 7.54
C TYR A 507 11.05 -6.48 7.05
N MET A 508 9.72 -6.57 7.05
CA MET A 508 8.86 -5.48 6.60
C MET A 508 8.96 -4.25 7.49
N THR A 509 9.09 -4.43 8.81
CA THR A 509 9.37 -3.32 9.76
C THR A 509 10.69 -2.62 9.42
N ARG A 510 11.74 -3.38 9.14
CA ARG A 510 13.03 -2.82 8.73
C ARG A 510 12.95 -2.07 7.40
N MET A 511 12.06 -2.50 6.51
CA MET A 511 11.75 -1.84 5.22
C MET A 511 10.87 -0.59 5.37
N GLY A 512 10.51 -0.18 6.60
CA GLY A 512 9.74 1.03 6.87
C GLY A 512 8.22 0.87 6.80
N LEU A 513 7.69 -0.38 6.67
CA LEU A 513 6.25 -0.59 6.72
C LEU A 513 5.75 -0.55 8.17
N ASP A 514 4.55 0.01 8.36
CA ASP A 514 3.89 0.00 9.68
C ASP A 514 3.35 -1.41 9.99
N MET A 515 4.13 -2.14 10.79
CA MET A 515 3.83 -3.49 11.27
C MET A 515 3.58 -3.54 12.78
N GLU A 516 3.27 -2.39 13.39
CA GLU A 516 3.01 -2.33 14.83
C GLU A 516 1.82 -3.22 15.21
N ASN A 517 2.03 -4.13 16.15
CA ASN A 517 1.04 -5.11 16.63
C ASN A 517 0.48 -6.04 15.54
N GLN A 518 1.18 -6.22 14.43
CA GLN A 518 0.77 -7.08 13.32
C GLN A 518 0.60 -8.54 13.75
N THR A 519 -0.56 -9.11 13.45
CA THR A 519 -0.85 -10.52 13.71
C THR A 519 0.01 -11.45 12.86
N GLU A 520 0.63 -12.46 13.50
CA GLU A 520 1.39 -13.50 12.82
C GLU A 520 0.47 -14.49 12.09
N ALA A 521 -0.07 -14.09 10.94
CA ALA A 521 -1.00 -14.88 10.15
C ALA A 521 -0.47 -15.17 8.74
N LEU A 522 -0.88 -16.31 8.16
CA LEU A 522 -0.51 -16.67 6.79
C LEU A 522 -1.20 -15.78 5.72
N SER A 523 -2.27 -15.08 6.08
CA SER A 523 -2.93 -14.09 5.22
C SER A 523 -2.07 -12.86 4.94
N LEU A 524 -1.07 -12.61 5.77
CA LEU A 524 -0.14 -11.48 5.66
C LEU A 524 0.47 -11.37 4.25
N VAL A 525 0.91 -12.49 3.66
CA VAL A 525 1.53 -12.50 2.32
C VAL A 525 0.56 -12.14 1.20
N LEU A 526 -0.74 -12.16 1.46
CA LEU A 526 -1.77 -11.75 0.51
C LEU A 526 -2.22 -10.30 0.73
N GLY A 527 -1.57 -9.60 1.67
CA GLY A 527 -1.85 -8.21 2.03
C GLY A 527 -2.86 -8.05 3.16
N GLY A 528 -3.09 -9.11 3.94
CA GLY A 528 -3.89 -9.03 5.17
C GLY A 528 -3.07 -8.39 6.30
N THR A 529 -2.73 -7.13 6.16
CA THR A 529 -2.06 -6.34 7.20
C THR A 529 -3.10 -5.76 8.16
N ASP A 530 -2.77 -5.70 9.45
CA ASP A 530 -3.66 -5.14 10.47
C ASP A 530 -3.73 -3.59 10.35
N ARG A 531 -2.69 -2.98 9.78
CA ARG A 531 -2.65 -1.56 9.44
C ARG A 531 -2.60 -1.34 7.93
N MET A 532 -3.23 -0.28 7.46
CA MET A 532 -3.14 0.15 6.06
C MET A 532 -1.74 0.70 5.80
N GLN A 533 -1.26 0.55 4.58
CA GLN A 533 0.05 1.07 4.17
C GLN A 533 -0.14 2.27 3.24
N SER A 534 0.73 3.26 3.35
CA SER A 534 0.73 4.40 2.43
C SER A 534 1.53 4.12 1.15
N PRO A 535 1.26 4.83 0.05
CA PRO A 535 2.17 4.85 -1.11
C PRO A 535 3.61 5.22 -0.76
N LEU A 536 3.83 6.08 0.22
CA LEU A 536 5.16 6.47 0.69
C LEU A 536 5.92 5.27 1.25
N ASP A 537 5.29 4.52 2.18
CA ASP A 537 5.90 3.33 2.79
C ASP A 537 6.21 2.26 1.74
N MET A 538 5.23 1.99 0.87
CA MET A 538 5.39 1.00 -0.20
C MET A 538 6.44 1.42 -1.22
N ALA A 539 6.52 2.71 -1.59
CA ALA A 539 7.55 3.21 -2.50
C ALA A 539 8.94 3.11 -1.88
N ALA A 540 9.11 3.47 -0.60
CA ALA A 540 10.38 3.36 0.11
C ALA A 540 10.87 1.90 0.20
N ALA A 541 9.97 0.96 0.51
CA ALA A 541 10.30 -0.46 0.55
C ALA A 541 10.68 -1.02 -0.83
N TYR A 542 10.04 -0.57 -1.90
CA TYR A 542 10.42 -0.93 -3.28
C TYR A 542 11.68 -0.21 -3.75
N ALA A 543 11.93 1.02 -3.29
CA ALA A 543 13.17 1.76 -3.55
C ALA A 543 14.39 1.01 -3.01
N MET A 544 14.26 0.37 -1.84
CA MET A 544 15.27 -0.54 -1.28
C MET A 544 15.65 -1.66 -2.27
N ILE A 545 14.68 -2.25 -2.98
CA ILE A 545 14.97 -3.26 -4.00
C ILE A 545 15.71 -2.60 -5.18
N ALA A 546 15.24 -1.44 -5.63
CA ALA A 546 15.74 -0.74 -6.82
C ALA A 546 17.17 -0.24 -6.68
N ASN A 547 17.59 0.20 -5.49
CA ASN A 547 18.91 0.77 -5.22
C ASN A 547 19.98 -0.26 -4.83
N GLY A 548 19.68 -1.55 -4.86
CA GLY A 548 20.63 -2.60 -4.51
C GLY A 548 20.58 -3.05 -3.04
N GLY A 549 19.48 -2.83 -2.34
CA GLY A 549 19.17 -3.46 -1.06
C GLY A 549 19.37 -2.60 0.19
N GLU A 550 19.53 -1.29 0.05
CA GLU A 550 19.62 -0.35 1.16
C GLU A 550 18.28 0.37 1.34
N TYR A 551 17.63 0.21 2.49
CA TYR A 551 16.51 1.05 2.88
C TYR A 551 17.03 2.45 3.21
N ILE A 552 16.41 3.46 2.62
CA ILE A 552 16.65 4.87 2.90
C ILE A 552 15.29 5.48 3.24
N GLU A 553 15.20 6.05 4.43
CA GLU A 553 13.98 6.71 4.88
C GLU A 553 13.61 7.86 3.95
N PRO A 554 12.36 7.91 3.45
CA PRO A 554 11.97 8.94 2.51
C PRO A 554 11.87 10.31 3.19
N THR A 555 12.28 11.36 2.47
CA THR A 555 12.16 12.73 2.95
C THR A 555 11.65 13.67 1.86
N PHE A 556 10.87 14.69 2.27
CA PHE A 556 10.33 15.74 1.43
C PHE A 556 11.18 17.03 1.42
N TYR A 557 12.20 17.11 2.28
CA TYR A 557 13.10 18.25 2.34
C TYR A 557 14.52 17.81 2.66
N THR A 558 15.46 18.70 2.42
CA THR A 558 16.87 18.44 2.77
C THR A 558 17.30 19.26 3.97
N LYS A 559 16.99 20.55 3.99
CA LYS A 559 17.36 21.47 5.08
C LYS A 559 16.48 22.71 5.08
N VAL A 560 16.49 23.39 6.22
CA VAL A 560 15.95 24.73 6.42
C VAL A 560 17.09 25.62 6.88
N VAL A 561 17.29 26.76 6.23
CA VAL A 561 18.33 27.72 6.62
C VAL A 561 17.76 29.12 6.89
N ASP A 562 18.42 29.88 7.76
CA ASP A 562 18.11 31.30 8.00
C ASP A 562 18.70 32.22 6.92
N SER A 563 18.49 33.51 7.03
CA SER A 563 19.01 34.54 6.12
C SER A 563 20.55 34.63 6.09
N ASN A 564 21.24 34.05 7.07
CA ASN A 564 22.70 33.98 7.17
C ASN A 564 23.25 32.60 6.69
N ASN A 565 22.39 31.74 6.11
CA ASN A 565 22.69 30.35 5.73
C ASN A 565 23.03 29.42 6.90
N ASN A 566 22.65 29.75 8.14
CA ASN A 566 22.76 28.81 9.25
C ASN A 566 21.67 27.76 9.12
N VAL A 567 22.03 26.49 9.29
CA VAL A 567 21.08 25.39 9.26
C VAL A 567 20.24 25.41 10.54
N ILE A 568 18.92 25.51 10.38
CA ILE A 568 17.91 25.48 11.44
C ILE A 568 17.46 24.05 11.72
N VAL A 569 17.15 23.31 10.65
CA VAL A 569 16.78 21.88 10.67
C VAL A 569 17.35 21.23 9.41
N GLU A 570 17.84 20.02 9.53
CA GLU A 570 18.35 19.20 8.43
C GLU A 570 17.69 17.83 8.48
N ALA A 571 17.30 17.30 7.34
CA ALA A 571 16.66 15.99 7.28
C ALA A 571 17.59 14.88 7.79
N ASN A 572 17.12 14.09 8.72
CA ASN A 572 17.84 12.95 9.27
C ASN A 572 17.19 11.63 8.79
N GLN A 573 17.77 11.01 7.75
CA GLN A 573 17.25 9.81 7.15
C GLN A 573 17.90 8.55 7.75
N ARG A 574 17.08 7.62 8.26
CA ARG A 574 17.54 6.28 8.60
C ARG A 574 17.99 5.55 7.33
N ARG A 575 19.16 4.92 7.39
CA ARG A 575 19.70 4.08 6.33
C ARG A 575 20.05 2.70 6.89
N GLU A 576 19.61 1.67 6.18
CA GLU A 576 19.85 0.29 6.62
C GLU A 576 19.98 -0.65 5.42
N ARG A 577 21.07 -1.42 5.35
CA ARG A 577 21.18 -2.47 4.34
C ARG A 577 20.37 -3.69 4.76
N ILE A 578 19.34 -3.98 3.99
CA ILE A 578 18.42 -5.10 4.25
C ILE A 578 18.72 -6.29 3.35
N LEU A 579 19.04 -6.04 2.08
CA LEU A 579 19.45 -7.07 1.15
C LEU A 579 20.89 -6.88 0.70
N SER A 580 21.56 -7.99 0.39
CA SER A 580 22.79 -7.92 -0.38
C SER A 580 22.50 -7.39 -1.79
N GLU A 581 23.46 -6.73 -2.42
CA GLU A 581 23.33 -6.24 -3.80
C GLU A 581 22.92 -7.37 -4.76
N GLN A 582 23.43 -8.57 -4.53
CA GLN A 582 23.16 -9.74 -5.34
C GLN A 582 21.70 -10.17 -5.21
N ASN A 583 21.15 -10.24 -3.98
CA ASN A 583 19.77 -10.61 -3.73
C ASN A 583 18.80 -9.54 -4.24
N ALA A 584 19.13 -8.26 -4.06
CA ALA A 584 18.38 -7.14 -4.63
C ALA A 584 18.32 -7.22 -6.16
N TYR A 585 19.46 -7.46 -6.84
CA TYR A 585 19.51 -7.63 -8.29
C TYR A 585 18.67 -8.83 -8.78
N ILE A 586 18.77 -9.97 -8.09
CA ILE A 586 17.95 -11.14 -8.42
C ILE A 586 16.46 -10.76 -8.31
N LEU A 587 16.05 -10.09 -7.22
CA LEU A 587 14.68 -9.65 -7.02
C LEU A 587 14.23 -8.61 -8.07
N GLN A 588 15.11 -7.66 -8.45
CA GLN A 588 14.85 -6.74 -9.58
C GLN A 588 14.51 -7.52 -10.85
N THR A 589 15.32 -8.55 -11.18
CA THR A 589 15.08 -9.37 -12.38
C THR A 589 13.81 -10.24 -12.27
N ILE A 590 13.41 -10.68 -11.07
CA ILE A 590 12.16 -11.40 -10.83
C ILE A 590 10.96 -10.47 -11.08
N LEU A 591 11.04 -9.21 -10.61
CA LEU A 591 9.98 -8.22 -10.75
C LEU A 591 9.79 -7.68 -12.19
N LYS A 592 10.70 -7.95 -13.10
CA LYS A 592 10.46 -7.74 -14.55
C LYS A 592 9.37 -8.69 -15.08
N GLY A 593 9.18 -9.86 -14.45
CA GLY A 593 8.20 -10.86 -14.86
C GLY A 593 6.76 -10.33 -14.99
N PRO A 594 6.19 -9.61 -14.03
CA PRO A 594 4.86 -9.00 -14.15
C PRO A 594 4.70 -8.03 -15.32
N VAL A 595 5.78 -7.38 -15.77
CA VAL A 595 5.78 -6.40 -16.87
C VAL A 595 5.98 -7.07 -18.23
N GLU A 596 6.92 -8.02 -18.33
CA GLU A 596 7.40 -8.58 -19.61
C GLU A 596 6.99 -10.04 -19.81
N GLY A 597 6.69 -10.76 -18.73
CA GLY A 597 6.42 -12.21 -18.77
C GLY A 597 5.03 -12.54 -19.30
N SER A 598 4.92 -13.74 -19.86
CA SER A 598 3.63 -14.27 -20.30
C SER A 598 2.66 -14.43 -19.13
N GLY A 599 1.47 -13.84 -19.22
CA GLY A 599 0.49 -13.79 -18.14
C GLY A 599 0.80 -12.75 -17.06
N GLY A 600 1.77 -11.87 -17.30
CA GLY A 600 2.12 -10.79 -16.38
C GLY A 600 0.99 -9.79 -16.15
N THR A 601 0.89 -9.28 -14.92
CA THR A 601 -0.22 -8.44 -14.46
C THR A 601 0.00 -6.94 -14.67
N ALA A 602 1.21 -6.52 -15.06
CA ALA A 602 1.63 -5.11 -15.15
C ALA A 602 2.17 -4.70 -16.53
N GLY A 603 1.75 -5.35 -17.62
CA GLY A 603 2.29 -5.12 -18.98
C GLY A 603 2.25 -3.67 -19.44
N SER A 604 1.27 -2.85 -19.00
CA SER A 604 1.18 -1.43 -19.35
C SER A 604 2.26 -0.56 -18.70
N ALA A 605 2.92 -1.06 -17.65
CA ALA A 605 4.02 -0.37 -16.97
C ALA A 605 5.31 -0.34 -17.80
N LYS A 606 5.38 -1.10 -18.89
CA LYS A 606 6.56 -1.12 -19.78
C LYS A 606 6.89 0.28 -20.30
N ILE A 607 8.16 0.65 -20.16
CA ILE A 607 8.75 1.90 -20.66
C ILE A 607 9.82 1.52 -21.70
N SER A 608 9.78 2.16 -22.87
CA SER A 608 10.73 1.87 -23.95
C SER A 608 12.15 2.23 -23.51
N GLY A 609 13.09 1.31 -23.73
CA GLY A 609 14.50 1.52 -23.39
C GLY A 609 14.83 1.38 -21.90
N MET A 610 13.85 1.11 -21.02
CA MET A 610 14.07 0.97 -19.58
C MET A 610 13.74 -0.43 -19.07
N ASP A 611 14.57 -0.94 -18.17
CA ASP A 611 14.16 -2.05 -17.31
C ASP A 611 13.09 -1.55 -16.33
N VAL A 612 12.00 -2.29 -16.20
CA VAL A 612 10.92 -1.98 -15.26
C VAL A 612 10.64 -3.21 -14.39
N GLY A 613 10.82 -3.05 -13.09
CA GLY A 613 10.35 -4.00 -12.09
C GLY A 613 9.03 -3.51 -11.50
N ALA A 614 7.99 -4.36 -11.44
CA ALA A 614 6.72 -3.93 -10.88
C ALA A 614 5.90 -5.07 -10.27
N LYS A 615 4.96 -4.71 -9.38
CA LYS A 615 3.99 -5.63 -8.80
C LYS A 615 2.65 -4.95 -8.59
N THR A 616 1.59 -5.59 -9.08
CA THR A 616 0.21 -5.15 -8.84
C THR A 616 -0.30 -5.67 -7.50
N GLY A 617 -1.12 -4.87 -6.84
CA GLY A 617 -1.92 -5.24 -5.68
C GLY A 617 -3.41 -5.13 -5.97
N SER A 618 -4.20 -5.95 -5.31
CA SER A 618 -5.66 -5.86 -5.30
C SER A 618 -6.14 -6.48 -4.00
N THR A 619 -7.06 -5.82 -3.33
CA THR A 619 -7.76 -6.37 -2.17
C THR A 619 -8.95 -7.23 -2.60
N ASN A 620 -9.61 -7.85 -1.63
CA ASN A 620 -10.81 -8.65 -1.87
C ASN A 620 -11.87 -7.81 -2.60
N ASP A 621 -12.67 -8.48 -3.43
CA ASP A 621 -13.73 -7.86 -4.25
C ASP A 621 -13.27 -6.73 -5.18
N TYR A 622 -11.95 -6.57 -5.32
CA TYR A 622 -11.35 -5.53 -6.17
C TYR A 622 -11.69 -4.10 -5.73
N ALA A 623 -11.90 -3.88 -4.45
CA ALA A 623 -12.19 -2.57 -3.87
C ALA A 623 -11.03 -1.60 -4.10
N ASP A 624 -9.81 -2.07 -3.88
CA ASP A 624 -8.61 -1.27 -3.97
C ASP A 624 -7.59 -1.85 -4.93
N ARG A 625 -6.81 -0.99 -5.51
CA ARG A 625 -5.80 -1.31 -6.52
C ARG A 625 -4.47 -0.66 -6.20
N TRP A 626 -3.42 -1.41 -6.39
CA TRP A 626 -2.05 -0.96 -6.22
C TRP A 626 -1.22 -1.22 -7.45
N LEU A 627 -0.25 -0.35 -7.68
CA LEU A 627 0.94 -0.62 -8.46
C LEU A 627 2.14 -0.05 -7.74
N CYS A 628 3.09 -0.89 -7.40
CA CYS A 628 4.43 -0.51 -6.97
C CYS A 628 5.41 -0.93 -8.05
N GLY A 629 6.23 -0.01 -8.52
CA GLY A 629 7.17 -0.28 -9.60
C GLY A 629 8.35 0.67 -9.60
N PHE A 630 9.44 0.26 -10.23
CA PHE A 630 10.69 1.00 -10.29
C PHE A 630 11.41 0.79 -11.62
N THR A 631 12.24 1.76 -11.94
CA THR A 631 13.19 1.77 -13.05
C THR A 631 14.60 1.94 -12.49
N PRO A 632 15.65 1.98 -13.31
CA PRO A 632 16.98 2.39 -12.84
C PRO A 632 17.11 3.86 -12.39
N TYR A 633 16.06 4.66 -12.47
CA TYR A 633 16.03 6.06 -12.09
C TYR A 633 15.14 6.34 -10.90
N TYR A 634 13.88 5.89 -10.92
CA TYR A 634 12.86 6.24 -9.95
C TYR A 634 12.03 5.04 -9.52
N THR A 635 11.57 5.09 -8.30
CA THR A 635 10.58 4.16 -7.73
C THR A 635 9.27 4.89 -7.47
N ALA A 636 8.15 4.29 -7.84
CA ALA A 636 6.86 4.88 -7.63
C ALA A 636 5.82 3.86 -7.15
N ALA A 637 5.00 4.26 -6.18
CA ALA A 637 3.85 3.50 -5.73
C ALA A 637 2.57 4.32 -5.89
N THR A 638 1.53 3.67 -6.36
CA THR A 638 0.20 4.27 -6.57
C THR A 638 -0.86 3.38 -5.96
N VAL A 639 -1.74 3.98 -5.19
CA VAL A 639 -2.98 3.37 -4.66
C VAL A 639 -4.20 4.02 -5.32
N PHE A 640 -5.25 3.25 -5.49
CA PHE A 640 -6.54 3.72 -5.98
C PHE A 640 -7.66 2.96 -5.27
N GLY A 641 -8.64 3.67 -4.73
CA GLY A 641 -9.76 3.08 -4.02
C GLY A 641 -10.67 4.12 -3.39
N TYR A 642 -11.42 3.72 -2.38
CA TYR A 642 -12.21 4.60 -1.54
C TYR A 642 -11.49 4.81 -0.21
N ASP A 643 -11.67 5.96 0.39
CA ASP A 643 -11.18 6.19 1.74
C ASP A 643 -11.77 5.14 2.69
N GLY A 644 -10.92 4.51 3.49
CA GLY A 644 -11.37 3.59 4.52
C GLY A 644 -12.24 4.35 5.51
N THR A 645 -13.49 3.94 5.66
CA THR A 645 -14.36 4.48 6.69
C THR A 645 -14.33 3.54 7.89
N ASP A 646 -14.37 4.11 9.07
CA ASP A 646 -14.61 3.37 10.29
C ASP A 646 -15.84 2.48 10.11
N GLU A 647 -15.68 1.19 10.41
CA GLU A 647 -16.71 0.14 10.46
C GLU A 647 -17.47 -0.18 9.15
N GLY A 648 -16.88 -1.04 8.35
CA GLY A 648 -17.66 -1.99 7.54
C GLY A 648 -18.35 -1.46 6.30
N ILE A 649 -17.98 -0.29 5.78
CA ILE A 649 -18.50 0.21 4.52
C ILE A 649 -17.71 -0.42 3.37
N HIS A 650 -18.22 -1.51 2.80
CA HIS A 650 -17.65 -2.13 1.62
C HIS A 650 -18.24 -1.53 0.36
N TYR A 651 -17.39 -1.04 -0.51
CA TYR A 651 -17.77 -0.60 -1.83
C TYR A 651 -18.28 -1.76 -2.68
N THR A 652 -19.45 -1.61 -3.27
CA THR A 652 -20.08 -2.64 -4.14
C THR A 652 -19.88 -2.38 -5.63
N GLY A 653 -19.05 -1.44 -6.03
CA GLY A 653 -18.78 -1.11 -7.43
C GLY A 653 -17.47 -1.71 -7.93
N LYS A 654 -17.54 -2.67 -8.84
CA LYS A 654 -16.33 -3.19 -9.50
C LYS A 654 -15.71 -2.11 -10.37
N VAL A 655 -14.54 -1.62 -9.96
CA VAL A 655 -13.71 -0.81 -10.86
C VAL A 655 -13.06 -1.76 -11.87
N SER A 656 -13.40 -1.60 -13.15
CA SER A 656 -12.87 -2.45 -14.21
C SER A 656 -11.38 -2.20 -14.44
N GLY A 657 -10.57 -3.23 -14.28
CA GLY A 657 -9.12 -3.20 -14.47
C GLY A 657 -8.36 -2.56 -13.30
N ASN A 658 -7.03 -2.53 -13.39
CA ASN A 658 -6.17 -1.90 -12.40
C ASN A 658 -6.00 -0.42 -12.72
N VAL A 659 -6.74 0.45 -12.02
CA VAL A 659 -6.70 1.92 -12.24
C VAL A 659 -5.39 2.51 -11.72
N ALA A 660 -4.81 1.98 -10.63
CA ALA A 660 -3.50 2.41 -10.15
C ALA A 660 -2.42 2.24 -11.25
N LEU A 661 -2.46 1.12 -12.00
CA LEU A 661 -1.60 0.91 -13.16
C LEU A 661 -1.88 1.91 -14.30
N LYS A 662 -3.15 2.28 -14.50
CA LYS A 662 -3.53 3.26 -15.53
C LYS A 662 -3.07 4.68 -15.21
N ILE A 663 -2.97 5.04 -13.94
CA ILE A 663 -2.43 6.32 -13.45
C ILE A 663 -0.90 6.29 -13.53
N TRP A 664 -0.27 5.25 -12.96
CA TRP A 664 1.17 5.09 -12.89
C TRP A 664 1.84 5.13 -14.28
N SER A 665 1.25 4.40 -15.26
CA SER A 665 1.90 4.19 -16.56
C SER A 665 2.12 5.46 -17.37
N PRO A 666 1.15 6.36 -17.60
CA PRO A 666 1.38 7.59 -18.33
C PRO A 666 2.33 8.54 -17.60
N ILE A 667 2.24 8.65 -16.27
CA ILE A 667 3.13 9.47 -15.45
C ILE A 667 4.58 9.02 -15.65
N MET A 668 4.87 7.75 -15.37
CA MET A 668 6.24 7.26 -15.43
C MET A 668 6.80 7.24 -16.86
N LYS A 669 5.96 7.06 -17.87
CA LYS A 669 6.39 7.23 -19.27
C LYS A 669 6.75 8.68 -19.60
N ALA A 670 6.00 9.64 -19.08
CA ALA A 670 6.29 11.06 -19.26
C ALA A 670 7.57 11.47 -18.52
N VAL A 671 7.74 11.01 -17.26
CA VAL A 671 8.95 11.23 -16.46
C VAL A 671 10.21 10.69 -17.13
N HIS A 672 10.11 9.57 -17.86
CA HIS A 672 11.26 8.92 -18.49
C HIS A 672 11.45 9.29 -19.96
N LYS A 673 10.65 10.21 -20.51
CA LYS A 673 10.64 10.50 -21.94
C LYS A 673 11.99 10.95 -22.46
N ASP A 674 12.68 11.78 -21.69
CA ASP A 674 13.94 12.40 -22.09
C ASP A 674 15.15 11.81 -21.33
N LEU A 675 14.96 10.71 -20.57
CA LEU A 675 16.02 10.01 -19.88
C LEU A 675 16.68 8.97 -20.78
N GLU A 676 17.99 8.80 -20.62
CA GLU A 676 18.77 7.79 -21.34
C GLU A 676 18.27 6.37 -21.02
N SER A 677 18.28 5.50 -22.02
CA SER A 677 17.94 4.08 -21.85
C SER A 677 18.87 3.41 -20.85
N LYS A 678 18.31 2.70 -19.85
CA LYS A 678 19.10 2.13 -18.77
C LYS A 678 18.54 0.79 -18.31
N SER A 679 19.45 -0.14 -17.99
CA SER A 679 19.12 -1.44 -17.39
C SER A 679 19.64 -1.52 -15.96
N PHE A 680 19.09 -2.45 -15.17
CA PHE A 680 19.59 -2.71 -13.84
C PHE A 680 21.03 -3.20 -13.87
N THR A 681 21.88 -2.64 -13.03
CA THR A 681 23.30 -2.96 -12.99
C THR A 681 23.52 -4.30 -12.31
N LYS A 682 24.11 -5.26 -13.03
CA LYS A 682 24.47 -6.56 -12.48
C LYS A 682 25.68 -6.44 -11.54
N PRO A 683 25.54 -6.75 -10.24
CA PRO A 683 26.66 -6.71 -9.31
C PRO A 683 27.60 -7.89 -9.53
N SER A 684 28.81 -7.79 -8.96
CA SER A 684 29.75 -8.90 -8.89
C SER A 684 29.15 -10.06 -8.05
N GLY A 685 29.61 -11.29 -8.27
CA GLY A 685 29.16 -12.45 -7.51
C GLY A 685 27.85 -13.08 -7.99
N ILE A 686 27.27 -12.61 -9.10
CA ILE A 686 26.17 -13.30 -9.79
C ILE A 686 26.71 -14.29 -10.80
N VAL A 687 26.32 -15.55 -10.64
CA VAL A 687 26.66 -16.67 -11.54
C VAL A 687 25.39 -17.24 -12.19
N THR A 688 25.58 -17.99 -13.25
CA THR A 688 24.47 -18.58 -14.02
C THR A 688 24.59 -20.10 -14.02
N ALA A 689 23.46 -20.80 -13.90
CA ALA A 689 23.40 -22.26 -14.05
C ALA A 689 22.13 -22.67 -14.81
N THR A 690 22.21 -23.82 -15.49
CA THR A 690 21.05 -24.42 -16.16
C THR A 690 20.30 -25.27 -15.17
N VAL A 691 19.04 -24.93 -14.90
CA VAL A 691 18.18 -25.56 -13.91
C VAL A 691 16.85 -26.02 -14.52
N CYS A 692 16.16 -26.90 -13.82
CA CYS A 692 14.85 -27.39 -14.21
C CYS A 692 13.74 -26.49 -13.66
N LYS A 693 12.78 -26.09 -14.49
CA LYS A 693 11.63 -25.26 -14.11
C LYS A 693 10.70 -25.90 -13.08
N ASP A 694 10.67 -27.24 -13.02
CA ASP A 694 9.73 -27.99 -12.17
C ASP A 694 10.34 -28.45 -10.85
N SER A 695 11.67 -28.46 -10.73
CA SER A 695 12.35 -28.86 -9.50
C SER A 695 13.20 -27.77 -8.87
N GLY A 696 13.61 -26.75 -9.65
CA GLY A 696 14.58 -25.76 -9.23
C GLY A 696 16.01 -26.29 -9.08
N LEU A 697 16.27 -27.57 -9.36
CA LEU A 697 17.56 -28.23 -9.27
C LEU A 697 18.30 -28.15 -10.61
N LEU A 698 19.59 -28.55 -10.65
CA LEU A 698 20.35 -28.62 -11.89
C LEU A 698 19.62 -29.49 -12.92
N ALA A 699 19.46 -29.00 -14.13
CA ALA A 699 18.79 -29.72 -15.18
C ALA A 699 19.60 -30.94 -15.63
N ASN A 700 18.91 -32.01 -15.95
CA ASN A 700 19.45 -33.18 -16.62
C ASN A 700 18.81 -33.31 -18.03
N GLU A 701 19.21 -34.32 -18.76
CA GLU A 701 18.74 -34.61 -20.11
C GLU A 701 17.21 -34.76 -20.18
N LEU A 702 16.59 -35.41 -19.18
CA LEU A 702 15.14 -35.62 -19.12
C LEU A 702 14.34 -34.33 -19.04
N CYS A 703 14.91 -33.25 -18.42
CA CYS A 703 14.25 -31.95 -18.36
C CYS A 703 14.04 -31.34 -19.75
N SER A 704 14.89 -31.69 -20.71
CA SER A 704 14.77 -31.23 -22.11
C SER A 704 13.80 -32.06 -22.94
N GLN A 705 13.46 -33.26 -22.45
CA GLN A 705 12.59 -34.23 -23.10
C GLN A 705 11.16 -34.25 -22.54
N ASP A 706 10.79 -33.29 -21.68
CA ASP A 706 9.44 -33.19 -21.11
C ASP A 706 8.39 -32.96 -22.19
N GLN A 707 7.23 -33.58 -22.03
CA GLN A 707 6.11 -33.56 -22.98
C GLN A 707 5.60 -32.12 -23.24
N ARG A 708 5.83 -31.16 -22.34
CA ARG A 708 5.49 -29.71 -22.44
C ARG A 708 6.55 -28.88 -23.16
N GLY A 709 7.59 -29.52 -23.71
CA GLY A 709 8.80 -28.89 -24.23
C GLY A 709 9.89 -28.76 -23.16
N SER A 710 11.04 -28.20 -23.52
CA SER A 710 12.19 -28.09 -22.60
C SER A 710 11.83 -27.38 -21.30
N ARG A 711 12.06 -28.05 -20.20
CA ARG A 711 11.95 -27.52 -18.84
C ARG A 711 13.30 -27.10 -18.28
N ALA A 712 14.38 -27.27 -19.03
CA ALA A 712 15.70 -26.72 -18.71
C ALA A 712 15.79 -25.25 -19.16
N TYR A 713 16.26 -24.39 -18.26
CA TYR A 713 16.46 -22.96 -18.54
C TYR A 713 17.67 -22.40 -17.77
N SER A 714 18.18 -21.28 -18.22
CA SER A 714 19.28 -20.57 -17.57
C SER A 714 18.73 -19.66 -16.46
N GLU A 715 19.26 -19.78 -15.24
CA GLU A 715 18.88 -18.97 -14.09
C GLU A 715 20.12 -18.36 -13.43
N ILE A 716 19.93 -17.23 -12.75
CA ILE A 716 20.99 -16.50 -12.03
C ILE A 716 20.94 -16.80 -10.52
N PHE A 717 22.12 -16.81 -9.92
CA PHE A 717 22.30 -17.14 -8.51
C PHE A 717 23.38 -16.27 -7.89
N VAL A 718 23.30 -16.04 -6.59
CA VAL A 718 24.45 -15.61 -5.81
C VAL A 718 25.50 -16.72 -5.86
N LYS A 719 26.78 -16.35 -6.04
CA LYS A 719 27.89 -17.33 -6.02
C LYS A 719 27.85 -18.16 -4.72
N GLY A 720 27.80 -19.47 -4.85
CA GLY A 720 27.71 -20.38 -3.72
C GLY A 720 26.28 -20.89 -3.41
N THR A 721 25.23 -20.32 -4.04
CA THR A 721 23.83 -20.75 -3.84
C THR A 721 23.27 -21.57 -5.00
N VAL A 722 24.08 -21.88 -6.01
CA VAL A 722 23.70 -22.77 -7.11
C VAL A 722 23.33 -24.13 -6.53
N PRO A 723 22.18 -24.75 -6.90
CA PRO A 723 21.84 -26.09 -6.47
C PRO A 723 22.92 -27.12 -6.83
N THR A 724 23.28 -27.99 -5.89
CA THR A 724 24.27 -29.07 -6.12
C THR A 724 23.64 -30.38 -6.59
N LYS A 725 22.33 -30.54 -6.35
CA LYS A 725 21.60 -31.74 -6.74
C LYS A 725 21.02 -31.59 -8.15
N THR A 726 21.02 -32.70 -8.88
CA THR A 726 20.40 -32.78 -10.21
C THR A 726 18.90 -33.09 -10.09
N CYS A 727 18.11 -32.67 -11.07
CA CYS A 727 16.68 -32.87 -11.13
C CYS A 727 16.31 -34.36 -10.96
N SER A 728 15.44 -34.61 -9.97
CA SER A 728 14.81 -35.91 -9.73
C SER A 728 13.30 -35.93 -10.02
N THR A 729 12.76 -34.78 -10.38
CA THR A 729 11.32 -34.64 -10.69
C THR A 729 10.96 -35.25 -12.02
N HIS A 730 11.86 -35.24 -13.02
CA HIS A 730 11.62 -35.86 -14.31
C HIS A 730 12.07 -37.31 -14.30
N VAL A 731 11.16 -38.20 -14.66
CA VAL A 731 11.41 -39.62 -14.79
C VAL A 731 10.99 -40.14 -16.18
N LYS A 732 11.80 -41.04 -16.74
CA LYS A 732 11.49 -41.68 -18.03
C LYS A 732 10.88 -43.01 -17.78
N LEU A 733 9.70 -43.29 -18.31
CA LEU A 733 8.97 -44.54 -18.15
C LEU A 733 8.61 -45.11 -19.48
N LYS A 734 8.59 -46.47 -19.55
CA LYS A 734 7.99 -47.21 -20.65
C LYS A 734 6.51 -47.35 -20.41
N ILE A 735 5.71 -46.92 -21.35
CA ILE A 735 4.25 -46.88 -21.26
C ILE A 735 3.65 -47.81 -22.30
N CYS A 736 2.73 -48.63 -21.87
CA CYS A 736 1.87 -49.39 -22.77
C CYS A 736 0.91 -48.44 -23.48
N LYS A 737 1.03 -48.32 -24.80
CA LYS A 737 0.18 -47.40 -25.59
C LYS A 737 -1.30 -47.77 -25.56
N ASP A 738 -1.62 -49.03 -25.32
CA ASP A 738 -3.00 -49.51 -25.33
C ASP A 738 -3.76 -49.17 -24.04
N THR A 739 -3.04 -48.97 -22.92
CA THR A 739 -3.64 -48.68 -21.60
C THR A 739 -3.21 -47.36 -20.98
N GLY A 740 -2.10 -46.74 -21.45
CA GLY A 740 -1.51 -45.55 -20.84
C GLY A 740 -0.80 -45.83 -19.50
N LYS A 741 -0.70 -47.08 -19.05
CA LYS A 741 -0.08 -47.54 -17.80
C LYS A 741 1.38 -47.94 -18.01
N ILE A 742 2.12 -48.16 -16.93
CA ILE A 742 3.51 -48.64 -16.98
C ILE A 742 3.53 -49.98 -17.73
N ALA A 743 4.40 -50.09 -18.75
CA ALA A 743 4.51 -51.25 -19.57
C ALA A 743 5.11 -52.42 -18.78
N THR A 744 4.51 -53.62 -18.91
CA THR A 744 5.05 -54.88 -18.43
C THR A 744 5.86 -55.56 -19.53
N GLU A 745 6.59 -56.59 -19.22
CA GLU A 745 7.33 -57.42 -20.19
C GLU A 745 6.42 -58.08 -21.27
N TYR A 746 5.12 -58.13 -21.01
CA TYR A 746 4.11 -58.68 -21.93
C TYR A 746 3.50 -57.61 -22.87
N CYS A 747 3.86 -56.33 -22.72
CA CYS A 747 3.37 -55.31 -23.63
C CYS A 747 4.17 -55.31 -24.93
N THR A 748 3.48 -55.42 -26.05
CA THR A 748 4.08 -55.41 -27.38
C THR A 748 4.12 -54.02 -28.01
N ASN A 749 3.23 -53.10 -27.57
CA ASN A 749 3.15 -51.74 -28.08
C ASN A 749 3.55 -50.78 -26.98
N VAL A 750 4.84 -50.44 -26.92
CA VAL A 750 5.45 -49.61 -25.86
C VAL A 750 6.03 -48.36 -26.46
N GLU A 751 5.88 -47.24 -25.70
CA GLU A 751 6.59 -45.99 -25.96
C GLU A 751 7.32 -45.49 -24.71
N GLU A 752 8.43 -44.76 -24.87
CA GLU A 752 9.12 -44.10 -23.78
C GLU A 752 8.64 -42.65 -23.68
N LYS A 753 8.19 -42.25 -22.49
CA LYS A 753 7.79 -40.88 -22.19
C LYS A 753 8.41 -40.38 -20.91
N VAL A 754 8.65 -39.03 -20.87
CA VAL A 754 9.11 -38.35 -19.66
C VAL A 754 7.90 -37.81 -18.92
N PHE A 755 7.84 -38.06 -17.65
CA PHE A 755 6.80 -37.65 -16.73
C PHE A 755 7.40 -36.86 -15.56
N ILE A 756 6.54 -36.15 -14.81
CA ILE A 756 6.93 -35.52 -13.56
C ILE A 756 6.50 -36.34 -12.35
N THR A 757 7.27 -36.23 -11.29
CA THR A 757 6.95 -36.81 -9.97
C THR A 757 6.86 -35.69 -8.95
N ARG A 758 6.10 -35.89 -7.88
CA ARG A 758 5.99 -35.00 -6.74
C ARG A 758 6.34 -35.72 -5.44
N PRO A 759 7.03 -35.08 -4.50
CA PRO A 759 7.17 -35.63 -3.16
C PRO A 759 5.78 -35.85 -2.53
N ASN A 760 5.60 -37.02 -1.86
CA ASN A 760 4.35 -37.36 -1.15
C ASN A 760 3.07 -37.43 -2.03
N SER A 761 3.22 -37.66 -3.34
CA SER A 761 2.07 -37.77 -4.26
C SER A 761 1.10 -38.93 -3.90
N ASP A 762 1.56 -39.89 -3.13
CA ASP A 762 0.74 -41.03 -2.68
C ASP A 762 -0.23 -40.63 -1.54
N THR A 763 0.15 -39.64 -0.71
CA THR A 763 -0.63 -39.20 0.45
C THR A 763 -1.33 -37.86 0.20
N ASP A 764 -0.74 -36.96 -0.61
CA ASP A 764 -1.35 -35.72 -1.03
C ASP A 764 -1.87 -35.82 -2.46
N THR A 765 -3.18 -35.90 -2.61
CA THR A 765 -3.86 -35.95 -3.91
C THR A 765 -4.30 -34.59 -4.46
N SER A 766 -3.97 -33.48 -3.80
CA SER A 766 -4.34 -32.10 -4.21
C SER A 766 -3.82 -31.74 -5.60
N TRP A 767 -2.70 -32.32 -6.00
CA TRP A 767 -2.09 -32.18 -7.32
C TRP A 767 -2.99 -32.63 -8.49
N LYS A 768 -3.97 -33.48 -8.24
CA LYS A 768 -4.89 -33.97 -9.28
C LYS A 768 -5.74 -32.88 -9.90
N SER A 769 -5.90 -31.78 -9.18
CA SER A 769 -6.62 -30.58 -9.66
C SER A 769 -5.73 -29.57 -10.41
N ALA A 770 -4.43 -29.80 -10.48
CA ALA A 770 -3.48 -28.93 -11.14
C ALA A 770 -3.41 -29.14 -12.65
N ALA A 771 -3.09 -28.11 -13.40
CA ALA A 771 -3.00 -28.14 -14.87
C ALA A 771 -1.91 -29.11 -15.38
N ASP A 772 -0.90 -29.40 -14.56
CA ASP A 772 0.18 -30.33 -14.88
C ASP A 772 -0.06 -31.76 -14.40
N ALA A 773 -1.23 -32.04 -13.81
CA ALA A 773 -1.61 -33.36 -13.34
C ALA A 773 -1.54 -34.45 -14.45
N GLN A 774 -1.87 -34.06 -15.68
CA GLN A 774 -1.83 -34.96 -16.84
C GLN A 774 -0.41 -35.44 -17.21
N TYR A 775 0.62 -34.79 -16.69
CA TYR A 775 2.03 -35.15 -16.93
C TYR A 775 2.67 -35.92 -15.76
N MET A 776 1.86 -36.23 -14.72
CA MET A 776 2.33 -37.04 -13.61
C MET A 776 2.63 -38.47 -14.05
N ALA A 777 3.67 -39.03 -13.47
CA ALA A 777 4.02 -40.42 -13.68
C ALA A 777 2.87 -41.35 -13.26
N PRO A 778 2.40 -42.26 -14.15
CA PRO A 778 1.45 -43.27 -13.74
C PRO A 778 2.11 -44.20 -12.71
N THR A 779 1.31 -44.72 -11.77
CA THR A 779 1.75 -45.62 -10.71
C THR A 779 1.31 -47.09 -10.95
N GLU A 780 0.39 -47.32 -11.88
CA GLU A 780 -0.19 -48.61 -12.16
C GLU A 780 0.50 -49.27 -13.34
N ASN A 781 0.77 -50.58 -13.21
CA ASN A 781 1.24 -51.41 -14.32
C ASN A 781 0.09 -51.76 -15.28
N CYS A 782 0.42 -52.04 -16.54
CA CYS A 782 -0.52 -52.51 -17.54
C CYS A 782 -1.21 -53.81 -17.06
N ASP A 783 -2.52 -53.77 -17.03
CA ASP A 783 -3.41 -54.86 -16.63
C ASP A 783 -4.00 -55.61 -17.82
N LYS A 784 -3.84 -55.07 -19.02
CA LYS A 784 -4.33 -55.68 -20.26
C LYS A 784 -3.40 -56.78 -20.78
N HIS A 785 -2.11 -56.56 -20.66
CA HIS A 785 -1.12 -57.52 -21.15
C HIS A 785 -0.48 -58.23 -19.96
N THR A 786 -1.00 -59.42 -19.70
CA THR A 786 -0.57 -60.28 -18.63
C THR A 786 0.18 -61.46 -19.19
N LYS A 787 0.89 -62.23 -18.36
CA LYS A 787 1.51 -63.52 -18.73
C LYS A 787 0.47 -64.41 -19.40
N PRO A 788 0.74 -65.00 -20.62
CA PRO A 788 -0.16 -65.88 -21.23
C PRO A 788 -0.54 -67.07 -20.27
N ALA A 789 -1.81 -67.35 -20.24
CA ALA A 789 -2.26 -68.47 -19.41
C ALA A 789 -1.57 -69.80 -19.91
N ASP A 790 -1.04 -70.56 -18.98
CA ASP A 790 -0.49 -71.86 -19.27
C ASP A 790 -1.65 -72.84 -19.63
N THR A 791 -1.62 -73.38 -20.82
CA THR A 791 -2.64 -74.33 -21.36
C THR A 791 -2.07 -75.69 -21.65
N GLU A 792 -0.74 -75.84 -21.47
CA GLU A 792 -0.08 -77.12 -21.69
C GLU A 792 -0.29 -78.08 -20.50
N LYS A 793 -0.44 -79.37 -20.78
CA LYS A 793 -0.66 -80.34 -19.76
C LYS A 793 0.67 -80.98 -19.34
N PRO A 794 0.85 -81.25 -18.04
CA PRO A 794 2.04 -81.99 -17.60
C PRO A 794 2.21 -83.32 -18.34
N VAL A 795 3.43 -83.52 -18.74
CA VAL A 795 3.81 -84.78 -19.42
C VAL A 795 4.18 -85.88 -18.38
N VAL A 796 3.36 -86.89 -18.29
CA VAL A 796 3.62 -88.05 -17.39
C VAL A 796 4.33 -89.16 -18.16
N THR A 797 5.49 -89.56 -17.70
CA THR A 797 6.35 -90.62 -18.30
C THR A 797 6.51 -91.80 -17.31
N LEU A 798 6.19 -93.00 -17.73
CA LEU A 798 6.29 -94.18 -16.89
C LEU A 798 7.77 -94.57 -16.66
N ASN A 799 8.12 -94.93 -15.44
CA ASN A 799 9.39 -95.56 -15.19
C ASN A 799 9.30 -97.11 -15.52
N GLY A 800 9.78 -97.49 -16.69
CA GLY A 800 9.69 -98.84 -17.23
C GLY A 800 8.43 -99.07 -18.12
N GLU A 801 8.16 -100.33 -18.42
CA GLU A 801 7.18 -100.66 -19.40
C GLU A 801 5.73 -100.33 -19.04
N ALA A 802 4.94 -100.03 -20.04
CA ALA A 802 3.53 -99.65 -19.88
C ALA A 802 2.62 -100.92 -19.74
N ASN A 803 3.00 -102.03 -20.27
CA ASN A 803 2.28 -103.25 -20.20
C ASN A 803 3.17 -104.38 -19.59
N ILE A 804 2.75 -104.93 -18.51
CA ILE A 804 3.53 -105.96 -17.77
C ILE A 804 2.65 -107.13 -17.51
N THR A 805 3.17 -108.34 -17.86
CA THR A 805 2.55 -109.61 -17.52
C THR A 805 3.23 -110.22 -16.32
N VAL A 806 2.52 -110.61 -15.30
CA VAL A 806 3.01 -111.15 -14.02
C VAL A 806 2.32 -112.50 -13.82
N LYS A 807 3.08 -113.53 -13.42
CA LYS A 807 2.49 -114.86 -13.11
C LYS A 807 1.78 -114.77 -11.74
N LEU A 808 0.74 -115.61 -11.57
CA LEU A 808 0.00 -115.73 -10.34
C LEU A 808 0.94 -115.95 -9.13
N ASN A 809 0.83 -115.14 -8.07
CA ASN A 809 1.64 -115.12 -6.84
C ASN A 809 3.10 -114.62 -7.03
N GLU A 810 3.50 -114.12 -8.20
CA GLU A 810 4.77 -113.50 -8.43
C GLU A 810 4.79 -112.11 -7.79
N LYS A 811 5.89 -111.74 -7.19
CA LYS A 811 6.03 -110.38 -6.53
C LYS A 811 6.10 -109.23 -7.57
N TYR A 812 5.14 -108.35 -7.55
CA TYR A 812 5.13 -107.13 -8.39
C TYR A 812 5.44 -105.93 -7.53
N THR A 813 6.33 -105.03 -7.98
CA THR A 813 6.60 -103.74 -7.40
C THR A 813 6.47 -102.73 -8.51
N ASP A 814 5.58 -101.72 -8.31
CA ASP A 814 5.40 -100.62 -9.28
C ASP A 814 6.61 -99.72 -9.29
N LYS A 815 7.13 -99.43 -10.48
CA LYS A 815 8.30 -98.54 -10.68
C LYS A 815 7.89 -97.03 -10.69
N GLY A 816 6.57 -96.65 -10.62
CA GLY A 816 6.10 -95.33 -10.62
C GLY A 816 6.19 -94.62 -11.99
N ALA A 817 6.07 -93.32 -11.94
CA ALA A 817 6.15 -92.48 -13.10
C ALA A 817 6.86 -91.08 -12.70
N LYS A 818 7.37 -90.39 -13.67
CA LYS A 818 7.85 -88.98 -13.56
C LYS A 818 6.87 -88.12 -14.28
N ALA A 819 6.77 -86.85 -13.79
CA ALA A 819 5.95 -85.85 -14.45
C ALA A 819 6.76 -84.57 -14.58
N THR A 820 6.69 -83.89 -15.72
CA THR A 820 7.31 -82.65 -16.01
C THR A 820 6.32 -81.78 -16.75
N ASP A 821 6.40 -80.49 -16.43
CA ASP A 821 5.58 -79.43 -17.05
C ASP A 821 6.48 -78.29 -17.60
N ASN A 822 6.05 -77.58 -18.64
CA ASN A 822 6.81 -76.57 -19.32
C ASN A 822 6.99 -75.29 -18.43
N VAL A 823 6.06 -75.01 -17.48
CA VAL A 823 6.01 -73.88 -16.62
C VAL A 823 6.35 -74.24 -15.17
N ASP A 824 5.75 -75.36 -14.67
CA ASP A 824 5.87 -75.79 -13.29
C ASP A 824 7.09 -76.74 -13.03
N GLY A 825 7.76 -77.13 -14.08
CA GLY A 825 8.96 -77.95 -14.00
C GLY A 825 8.66 -79.40 -13.54
N ASP A 826 9.46 -80.01 -12.62
CA ASP A 826 9.30 -81.36 -12.11
C ASP A 826 8.12 -81.44 -11.12
N LEU A 827 7.05 -82.08 -11.54
CA LEU A 827 5.83 -82.36 -10.77
C LEU A 827 5.75 -83.84 -10.30
N THR A 828 6.86 -84.60 -10.36
CA THR A 828 6.92 -86.01 -10.03
C THR A 828 6.35 -86.35 -8.65
N SER A 829 6.66 -85.42 -7.63
CA SER A 829 6.18 -85.58 -6.24
C SER A 829 4.66 -85.45 -6.09
N LYS A 830 3.98 -84.83 -7.08
CA LYS A 830 2.56 -84.53 -7.06
C LYS A 830 1.72 -85.52 -7.80
N ILE A 831 2.32 -86.60 -8.38
CA ILE A 831 1.60 -87.62 -9.07
C ILE A 831 0.66 -88.35 -8.10
N LYS A 832 -0.62 -88.42 -8.48
CA LYS A 832 -1.65 -89.23 -7.85
C LYS A 832 -1.76 -90.50 -8.59
N VAL A 833 -1.76 -91.63 -7.84
CA VAL A 833 -1.83 -92.98 -8.40
C VAL A 833 -3.16 -93.62 -8.04
N GLU A 834 -3.88 -94.13 -9.04
CA GLU A 834 -5.10 -94.88 -8.86
C GLU A 834 -4.94 -96.25 -9.52
N VAL A 835 -5.29 -97.29 -8.80
CA VAL A 835 -5.25 -98.67 -9.33
C VAL A 835 -6.67 -99.24 -9.51
N LYS A 836 -6.96 -99.72 -10.69
CA LYS A 836 -8.26 -100.36 -10.98
C LYS A 836 -8.03 -101.81 -11.40
N LYS A 837 -8.85 -102.68 -10.88
CA LYS A 837 -8.96 -104.04 -11.38
C LYS A 837 -10.33 -104.27 -12.03
N ASP A 838 -10.38 -104.65 -13.27
CA ASP A 838 -11.64 -104.93 -14.03
C ASP A 838 -12.64 -103.77 -13.84
N GLY A 839 -12.12 -102.56 -13.94
CA GLY A 839 -12.88 -101.30 -13.80
C GLY A 839 -13.19 -100.84 -12.39
N LYS A 840 -12.93 -101.59 -11.34
CA LYS A 840 -13.16 -101.21 -9.93
C LYS A 840 -11.88 -100.77 -9.26
N VAL A 841 -11.94 -99.68 -8.48
CA VAL A 841 -10.79 -99.11 -7.72
C VAL A 841 -10.40 -100.10 -6.63
N VAL A 842 -9.09 -100.45 -6.60
CA VAL A 842 -8.45 -101.27 -5.59
C VAL A 842 -7.25 -100.59 -4.98
N SER A 843 -6.82 -100.96 -3.78
CA SER A 843 -5.73 -100.29 -3.05
C SER A 843 -4.34 -100.57 -3.68
N LYS A 844 -4.14 -101.68 -4.31
CA LYS A 844 -2.89 -102.07 -4.95
C LYS A 844 -3.10 -103.23 -5.97
N VAL A 845 -2.08 -103.51 -6.76
CA VAL A 845 -2.04 -104.72 -7.59
C VAL A 845 -1.88 -105.88 -6.67
N ASP A 846 -2.90 -106.86 -6.69
CA ASP A 846 -2.88 -108.08 -5.90
C ASP A 846 -2.57 -109.30 -6.87
N THR A 847 -1.36 -109.75 -6.89
CA THR A 847 -0.85 -110.78 -7.75
C THR A 847 -1.39 -112.22 -7.36
N SER A 848 -2.12 -112.31 -6.22
CA SER A 848 -2.79 -113.52 -5.81
C SER A 848 -4.13 -113.78 -6.56
N LYS A 849 -4.58 -112.76 -7.31
CA LYS A 849 -5.84 -112.78 -8.05
C LYS A 849 -5.60 -112.53 -9.52
N GLU A 850 -5.99 -113.51 -10.37
CA GLU A 850 -5.95 -113.36 -11.82
C GLU A 850 -6.83 -112.14 -12.29
N GLY A 851 -6.35 -111.47 -13.34
CA GLY A 851 -7.10 -110.31 -13.91
C GLY A 851 -6.21 -109.19 -14.41
N THR A 852 -6.83 -108.12 -14.98
CA THR A 852 -6.12 -107.01 -15.52
C THR A 852 -6.24 -105.84 -14.55
N TYR A 853 -5.09 -105.29 -14.11
CA TYR A 853 -4.98 -104.11 -13.29
C TYR A 853 -4.49 -102.97 -14.18
N ILE A 854 -5.16 -101.79 -14.04
CA ILE A 854 -4.71 -100.53 -14.68
C ILE A 854 -4.28 -99.58 -13.58
N ILE A 855 -3.03 -99.17 -13.59
CA ILE A 855 -2.51 -98.10 -12.72
C ILE A 855 -2.55 -96.80 -13.53
N THR A 856 -3.29 -95.81 -13.02
CA THR A 856 -3.38 -94.44 -13.61
C THR A 856 -2.56 -93.49 -12.77
N TYR A 857 -1.60 -92.88 -13.40
CA TYR A 857 -0.79 -91.76 -12.83
C TYR A 857 -1.38 -90.50 -13.37
N SER A 858 -1.80 -89.57 -12.49
CA SER A 858 -2.35 -88.25 -12.85
C SER A 858 -1.66 -87.19 -12.07
N VAL A 859 -1.41 -86.03 -12.67
CA VAL A 859 -0.83 -84.89 -12.03
C VAL A 859 -1.50 -83.66 -12.62
N THR A 860 -1.72 -82.65 -11.73
CA THR A 860 -2.30 -81.38 -12.13
C THR A 860 -1.24 -80.34 -11.89
N ASP A 861 -0.98 -79.45 -12.86
CA ASP A 861 -0.14 -78.26 -12.73
C ASP A 861 -0.85 -77.18 -11.93
N THR A 862 -0.18 -76.04 -11.72
CA THR A 862 -0.74 -74.82 -10.99
C THR A 862 -1.81 -74.11 -11.82
N ALA A 863 -1.84 -74.27 -13.12
CA ALA A 863 -2.85 -73.68 -14.01
C ALA A 863 -4.11 -74.58 -14.13
N GLY A 864 -4.09 -75.78 -13.58
CA GLY A 864 -5.25 -76.69 -13.54
C GLY A 864 -5.27 -77.71 -14.71
N ASN A 865 -4.23 -77.76 -15.58
CA ASN A 865 -4.17 -78.70 -16.66
C ASN A 865 -3.75 -80.06 -16.08
N VAL A 866 -4.40 -81.17 -16.56
CA VAL A 866 -4.21 -82.53 -16.04
C VAL A 866 -3.50 -83.41 -17.05
N GLY A 867 -2.34 -83.87 -16.66
CA GLY A 867 -1.57 -84.87 -17.37
C GLY A 867 -1.84 -86.28 -16.81
N THR A 868 -2.01 -87.29 -17.67
CA THR A 868 -2.28 -88.67 -17.23
C THR A 868 -1.51 -89.63 -18.04
N LYS A 869 -1.12 -90.80 -17.43
CA LYS A 869 -0.54 -91.92 -18.08
C LYS A 869 -0.95 -93.22 -17.36
N THR A 870 -1.12 -94.28 -18.08
CA THR A 870 -1.57 -95.59 -17.53
C THR A 870 -0.56 -96.68 -17.73
N ARG A 871 -0.46 -97.57 -16.74
CA ARG A 871 0.26 -98.83 -16.83
C ARG A 871 -0.72 -99.98 -16.63
N THR A 872 -0.64 -101.04 -17.52
CA THR A 872 -1.48 -102.23 -17.46
C THR A 872 -0.66 -103.39 -16.94
N ILE A 873 -1.18 -104.10 -15.90
CA ILE A 873 -0.58 -105.30 -15.31
C ILE A 873 -1.54 -106.44 -15.53
N LYS A 874 -1.14 -107.43 -16.26
CA LYS A 874 -1.93 -108.65 -16.52
C LYS A 874 -1.39 -109.80 -15.65
N VAL A 875 -2.18 -110.29 -14.69
CA VAL A 875 -1.86 -111.40 -13.83
C VAL A 875 -2.49 -112.67 -14.45
N VAL A 876 -1.64 -113.66 -14.80
CA VAL A 876 -2.08 -114.88 -15.52
C VAL A 876 -1.60 -116.17 -14.82
N LYS A 877 -2.38 -117.33 -14.87
CA LYS A 877 -1.97 -118.65 -14.41
C LYS A 877 -0.82 -119.22 -15.25
N SER A 878 0.17 -119.85 -14.61
CA SER A 878 1.22 -120.57 -15.31
C SER A 878 0.65 -121.81 -15.87
N THR A 879 0.45 -121.93 -17.15
CA THR A 879 0.19 -123.19 -17.85
C THR A 879 1.51 -123.77 -18.36
N ASN A 880 1.97 -124.89 -17.73
CA ASN A 880 2.93 -125.78 -18.30
C ASN A 880 2.18 -126.63 -19.29
N SER A 881 2.64 -126.72 -20.52
CA SER A 881 2.44 -127.80 -21.37
C SER A 881 3.50 -127.78 -22.49
N ASN A 882 4.31 -128.91 -22.46
CA ASN A 882 5.23 -129.29 -23.49
C ASN A 882 4.55 -129.78 -24.81
N ASN A 883 5.31 -129.60 -25.80
CA ASN A 883 5.45 -130.42 -27.04
C ASN A 883 5.14 -129.77 -28.37
N ASN A 884 6.22 -129.52 -29.01
CA ASN A 884 6.66 -130.12 -30.27
C ASN A 884 5.82 -129.80 -31.51
N ASP A 885 6.63 -129.51 -32.47
CA ASP A 885 6.65 -129.96 -33.90
C ASP A 885 6.00 -128.95 -34.88
N ASP A 886 6.86 -128.59 -35.71
CA ASP A 886 6.98 -128.53 -37.15
C ASP A 886 6.23 -127.55 -37.98
N ASP A 887 7.10 -127.08 -38.75
CA ASP A 887 7.09 -126.73 -40.15
C ASP A 887 6.23 -125.67 -40.77
N ASP A 888 6.96 -124.93 -41.39
CA ASP A 888 7.04 -124.35 -42.74
C ASP A 888 6.53 -122.92 -43.07
N LYS A 889 7.52 -122.34 -43.45
CA LYS A 889 7.70 -121.56 -44.66
C LYS A 889 6.89 -120.27 -44.95
N ASN A 890 7.72 -119.38 -45.11
CA ASN A 890 7.79 -118.41 -46.24
C ASN A 890 6.85 -117.27 -46.23
N SER A 891 7.27 -116.17 -46.34
CA SER A 891 8.10 -115.34 -47.16
C SER A 891 7.81 -113.87 -46.93
N ASN A 892 8.89 -113.24 -46.88
CA ASN A 892 9.22 -111.98 -47.64
C ASN A 892 8.22 -110.86 -47.55
N SER A 893 8.61 -109.71 -47.39
CA SER A 893 9.89 -109.04 -47.62
C SER A 893 9.76 -107.58 -47.28
N ASN A 894 10.84 -107.14 -46.86
CA ASN A 894 11.43 -105.85 -47.25
C ASN A 894 10.65 -104.61 -47.05
N THR A 895 11.24 -103.56 -46.74
CA THR A 895 12.59 -103.17 -46.54
C THR A 895 12.64 -101.71 -46.30
N ILE A 896 13.43 -101.32 -45.38
CA ILE A 896 14.42 -100.26 -45.57
C ILE A 896 13.85 -98.82 -45.68
N ASN A 897 14.24 -97.93 -45.00
CA ASN A 897 15.42 -97.25 -44.57
C ASN A 897 15.25 -95.74 -44.53
N ASN A 898 15.81 -95.24 -43.56
CA ASN A 898 16.74 -94.11 -43.52
C ASN A 898 16.47 -92.86 -44.25
N GLY A 899 16.83 -91.90 -43.54
CA GLY A 899 17.68 -90.76 -44.05
C GLY A 899 17.12 -89.42 -43.70
N ASN A 900 17.55 -88.89 -42.73
CA ASN A 900 18.65 -87.93 -42.51
C ASN A 900 18.72 -86.72 -43.51
N THR A 901 18.87 -85.60 -42.96
CA THR A 901 19.63 -84.41 -43.36
C THR A 901 18.98 -83.36 -44.26
N ASN A 902 18.91 -82.28 -43.62
CA ASN A 902 19.61 -80.98 -43.93
C ASN A 902 19.24 -80.15 -45.17
N THR A 903 19.17 -78.84 -44.80
CA THR A 903 19.63 -77.74 -45.56
C THR A 903 18.74 -77.12 -46.63
N GLY A 904 18.52 -75.88 -46.36
CA GLY A 904 18.88 -74.81 -47.18
C GLY A 904 17.92 -74.19 -48.19
N GLY A 905 17.68 -73.03 -48.08
CA GLY A 905 17.75 -72.07 -49.16
C GLY A 905 16.45 -71.48 -49.72
N SER A 906 16.30 -70.27 -49.39
CA SER A 906 16.16 -69.17 -50.38
C SER A 906 15.14 -69.24 -51.47
N GLY A 907 14.37 -68.23 -51.62
CA GLY A 907 13.97 -67.71 -52.90
C GLY A 907 12.51 -67.38 -53.14
N ASN A 908 12.22 -66.19 -52.88
CA ASN A 908 11.72 -65.21 -53.86
C ASN A 908 10.48 -65.54 -54.70
N SER A 909 9.64 -64.62 -54.70
CA SER A 909 8.92 -64.03 -55.82
C SER A 909 7.44 -64.31 -56.03
N ASN A 910 6.82 -63.16 -55.84
CA ASN A 910 5.94 -62.58 -56.82
C ASN A 910 4.52 -63.06 -57.07
N ASN A 911 3.75 -62.12 -56.98
CA ASN A 911 2.67 -61.65 -57.86
C ASN A 911 1.25 -62.28 -57.74
N ASN A 912 0.44 -61.47 -57.41
CA ASN A 912 -0.46 -60.71 -58.30
C ASN A 912 -1.92 -60.92 -58.15
N LYS A 913 -2.56 -59.88 -58.01
CA LYS A 913 -3.78 -59.42 -58.62
C LYS A 913 -5.15 -59.82 -58.16
N ASN A 914 -5.81 -58.75 -57.89
CA ASN A 914 -7.19 -58.44 -58.37
C ASN A 914 -8.33 -59.18 -57.66
N ASN A 915 -9.35 -58.58 -57.39
CA ASN A 915 -10.11 -57.40 -57.79
C ASN A 915 -11.39 -57.39 -57.02
N VAL A 916 -11.84 -56.22 -56.82
CA VAL A 916 -13.10 -55.63 -57.18
C VAL A 916 -14.35 -55.84 -56.33
N SER A 917 -14.73 -54.68 -55.78
CA SER A 917 -16.14 -54.14 -55.88
C SER A 917 -17.12 -54.68 -54.84
N THR A 918 -17.87 -53.88 -54.15
CA THR A 918 -18.68 -52.71 -54.53
C THR A 918 -19.34 -52.18 -53.29
N ASN A 919 -19.40 -50.89 -53.27
CA ASN A 919 -20.43 -50.10 -52.58
C ASN A 919 -21.83 -50.50 -53.08
N PRO A 920 -22.96 -50.13 -52.49
CA PRO A 920 -23.28 -48.73 -52.23
C PRO A 920 -24.32 -48.42 -51.12
N THR A 921 -24.35 -47.12 -50.76
CA THR A 921 -25.51 -46.26 -50.56
C THR A 921 -26.53 -46.62 -49.48
N SER A 922 -27.09 -45.73 -48.76
CA SER A 922 -27.70 -44.42 -48.96
C SER A 922 -28.08 -43.77 -47.64
N ARG A 923 -27.89 -42.44 -47.52
CA ARG A 923 -28.96 -41.44 -47.51
C ARG A 923 -30.04 -41.68 -46.44
N THR A 924 -30.39 -40.72 -45.67
CA THR A 924 -30.99 -39.39 -45.92
C THR A 924 -31.16 -38.63 -44.59
N THR A 925 -30.76 -37.40 -44.51
CA THR A 925 -31.59 -36.13 -44.45
C THR A 925 -32.51 -36.08 -43.24
N ASN A 926 -32.71 -34.98 -42.56
CA ASN A 926 -32.91 -33.62 -42.89
C ASN A 926 -32.94 -32.80 -41.61
N ASN A 927 -32.41 -31.63 -41.61
CA ASN A 927 -33.10 -30.35 -41.60
C ASN A 927 -33.91 -30.07 -40.33
N SER A 928 -33.93 -28.94 -39.75
CA SER A 928 -33.90 -27.56 -40.27
C SER A 928 -33.97 -26.56 -39.09
N ASN A 929 -33.34 -25.45 -39.29
CA ASN A 929 -33.93 -24.12 -39.18
C ASN A 929 -34.50 -23.73 -37.79
N ASN A 930 -34.36 -22.61 -37.32
CA ASN A 930 -34.20 -21.26 -37.91
C ASN A 930 -34.11 -20.18 -36.80
N LYS A 931 -33.40 -19.16 -37.15
CA LYS A 931 -33.71 -17.74 -36.99
C LYS A 931 -33.79 -17.08 -35.61
N ASN A 932 -32.87 -16.15 -35.54
CA ASN A 932 -33.19 -14.65 -35.50
C ASN A 932 -33.86 -14.21 -34.20
N SER A 933 -33.48 -13.14 -33.62
CA SER A 933 -33.10 -11.81 -34.12
C SER A 933 -32.78 -10.90 -32.92
N ASN A 934 -31.84 -10.03 -33.13
CA ASN A 934 -31.92 -8.58 -32.86
C ASN A 934 -32.67 -8.10 -31.62
N ASN A 935 -32.08 -7.31 -30.79
CA ASN A 935 -31.84 -5.88 -30.97
C ASN A 935 -31.46 -5.22 -29.65
N LYS A 936 -30.48 -4.37 -29.76
CA LYS A 936 -30.45 -2.99 -29.24
C LYS A 936 -30.95 -2.73 -27.78
N GLN A 937 -30.17 -2.38 -26.89
CA GLN A 937 -29.70 -0.99 -26.64
C GLN A 937 -28.56 -1.05 -25.61
#